data_75e3706c0923ab2e4f0d68127cb358ef
#
_entry.id   75e3706c0923ab2e4f0d68127cb358ef
#
_cell.length_a   1.000
_cell.length_b   1.000
_cell.length_c   1.000
_cell.angle_alpha   90.00
_cell.angle_beta   90.00
_cell.angle_gamma   90.00
#
_symmetry.space_group_name_H-M   'P 1'
#
loop_
_entity.id
_entity.type
_entity.pdbx_description
1 polymer ?
#
loop_
_entity_poly.entity_id
_entity_poly.type
_entity_poly.pdbx_seq_one_letter_code
_entity_poly.pdbx_strand_id
1 'polypeptide(L)'
;MNMEKNFKRTTVTAALPYANGGVHIGHLAGVYVPADTYVRYLRLKKKDVVFIGGSDEHGVPVTIRARKEGITVQEVVDRYHNLIKDSFEKFGISFDIYSRTTSSIHNKFASDFFRKLYDDGKLEEITEEQYCDEVTGEFLTDRNIVGTCPRCGAEGAYGDQCEKCGATLSPEELINPTNKNNPGHGLVKRPTKNWYLPLNQYQQWLKEWILDGHKEWRSNVYGQCKSWLDMDLQPRAMTRDLDWGIPVPVEGAEGKVLYVWFDAPIGYISNTKELCDADPARWGSWEKWWQDPETRLVHFIGKDNIVFHCLIFPTMLKAHGGYILPDNVPSNEFLNLENDKISTSRNWAVWLHEYLVDFPGKQDVLRYVLTANAPETKDNNFTWKDFQERNNSELVAIYGNFVNRALQLTKKYWNGVVPTPGNLLDVDRKAVEEFKDVKDKMEQLLDGFHFREAQKEAMNLARIGNRYITECEPWKVWKTDPDRVKTVLNLSLQLVANLSIAFEPFLPFSSKDLRAMLRLDSFDWKDLGSTDLLKPGHQLAEPHLLFEKIEDEVIQKQLDKLAATKKANEAEKAAADYKAAPIKPNVDFSEWEKLDIRVGHVKDCHPVKKSNKLLQFTIDDGSGTDRTILSGIAKYYKPEELIGKDVLFIANLAPRKMMGIESCGMILSALDFDGSLAVTSLLRGVKPGSQVG
;
A
#
# COMPACT_ATOMS: atom_id res chain seq x y z
N MET A 1 -16.84 31.30 19.00
CA MET A 1 -15.64 31.80 18.28
C MET A 1 -14.44 31.07 18.87
N ASN A 2 -14.00 29.99 18.23
CA ASN A 2 -12.70 29.43 18.58
C ASN A 2 -11.66 30.45 18.14
N MET A 3 -10.91 31.02 19.10
CA MET A 3 -9.72 31.79 18.75
C MET A 3 -8.81 30.84 17.99
N GLU A 4 -8.46 31.15 16.74
CA GLU A 4 -7.44 30.43 15.99
C GLU A 4 -6.18 30.33 16.86
N LYS A 5 -5.86 29.16 17.34
CA LYS A 5 -4.62 28.94 18.09
C LYS A 5 -3.45 29.26 17.13
N ASN A 6 -2.73 30.33 17.40
CA ASN A 6 -1.57 30.70 16.60
C ASN A 6 -0.35 29.88 17.04
N PHE A 7 -0.18 28.70 16.47
CA PHE A 7 0.95 27.83 16.74
C PHE A 7 2.25 28.40 16.14
N LYS A 8 3.34 28.33 16.90
CA LYS A 8 4.67 28.73 16.41
C LYS A 8 5.30 27.70 15.50
N ARG A 9 5.01 26.42 15.74
CA ARG A 9 5.59 25.29 14.99
C ARG A 9 4.60 24.14 14.85
N THR A 10 4.96 23.17 13.99
CA THR A 10 4.11 22.00 13.74
C THR A 10 4.93 20.72 13.76
N THR A 11 4.49 19.73 14.53
CA THR A 11 4.94 18.34 14.43
C THR A 11 3.97 17.59 13.54
N VAL A 12 4.46 17.05 12.43
CA VAL A 12 3.69 16.21 11.50
C VAL A 12 4.23 14.79 11.58
N THR A 13 3.35 13.82 11.77
CA THR A 13 3.70 12.41 11.73
C THR A 13 2.91 11.70 10.64
N ALA A 14 3.47 10.64 10.09
CA ALA A 14 2.80 9.70 9.21
C ALA A 14 2.79 8.31 9.86
N ALA A 15 1.67 7.59 9.77
CA ALA A 15 1.55 6.27 10.36
C ALA A 15 2.73 5.37 9.96
N LEU A 16 3.34 4.69 10.94
CA LEU A 16 4.49 3.84 10.70
C LEU A 16 4.06 2.56 9.96
N PRO A 17 4.63 2.25 8.79
CA PRO A 17 4.33 1.01 8.09
C PRO A 17 5.01 -0.17 8.77
N TYR A 18 4.37 -1.33 8.78
CA TYR A 18 5.00 -2.58 9.23
C TYR A 18 6.17 -2.97 8.32
N ALA A 19 7.31 -3.31 8.93
CA ALA A 19 8.50 -3.79 8.22
C ALA A 19 8.39 -5.29 7.84
N ASN A 20 7.29 -5.69 7.22
CA ASN A 20 7.03 -7.06 6.74
C ASN A 20 6.73 -7.15 5.24
N GLY A 21 6.83 -6.03 4.54
CA GLY A 21 6.57 -5.89 3.11
C GLY A 21 6.92 -4.50 2.62
N GLY A 22 6.88 -4.28 1.30
CA GLY A 22 7.01 -2.94 0.72
C GLY A 22 5.78 -2.07 0.96
N VAL A 23 5.91 -0.77 0.64
CA VAL A 23 4.76 0.14 0.59
C VAL A 23 4.13 0.12 -0.81
N HIS A 24 2.82 0.28 -0.86
CA HIS A 24 2.04 0.30 -2.09
C HIS A 24 1.23 1.60 -2.24
N ILE A 25 0.62 1.79 -3.42
CA ILE A 25 -0.14 3.01 -3.74
C ILE A 25 -1.25 3.34 -2.74
N GLY A 26 -1.85 2.35 -2.08
CA GLY A 26 -2.84 2.58 -1.03
C GLY A 26 -2.25 3.27 0.19
N HIS A 27 -1.05 2.86 0.63
CA HIS A 27 -0.31 3.55 1.69
C HIS A 27 0.06 4.98 1.27
N LEU A 28 0.52 5.16 0.02
CA LEU A 28 0.91 6.46 -0.50
C LEU A 28 -0.27 7.44 -0.53
N ALA A 29 -1.41 7.03 -1.12
CA ALA A 29 -2.60 7.88 -1.21
C ALA A 29 -3.27 8.11 0.13
N GLY A 30 -3.21 7.10 1.02
CA GLY A 30 -3.84 7.15 2.33
C GLY A 30 -3.11 8.06 3.32
N VAL A 31 -1.77 8.04 3.29
CA VAL A 31 -0.95 8.62 4.35
C VAL A 31 0.20 9.50 3.83
N TYR A 32 1.12 8.94 3.02
CA TYR A 32 2.43 9.57 2.82
C TYR A 32 2.42 10.74 1.84
N VAL A 33 1.67 10.65 0.75
CA VAL A 33 1.54 11.75 -0.22
C VAL A 33 0.82 12.95 0.40
N PRO A 34 -0.35 12.80 1.08
CA PRO A 34 -1.00 13.96 1.73
C PRO A 34 -0.14 14.56 2.85
N ALA A 35 0.55 13.74 3.66
CA ALA A 35 1.44 14.24 4.71
C ALA A 35 2.60 15.06 4.14
N ASP A 36 3.29 14.54 3.10
CA ASP A 36 4.39 15.24 2.44
C ASP A 36 3.92 16.53 1.74
N THR A 37 2.75 16.49 1.11
CA THR A 37 2.14 17.68 0.49
C THR A 37 1.91 18.78 1.53
N TYR A 38 1.35 18.42 2.70
CA TYR A 38 1.12 19.38 3.79
C TYR A 38 2.43 19.94 4.35
N VAL A 39 3.43 19.09 4.58
CA VAL A 39 4.74 19.54 5.08
C VAL A 39 5.45 20.46 4.08
N ARG A 40 5.44 20.14 2.79
CA ARG A 40 6.02 21.00 1.74
C ARG A 40 5.32 22.36 1.70
N TYR A 41 4.01 22.37 1.80
CA TYR A 41 3.24 23.62 1.90
C TYR A 41 3.67 24.45 3.12
N LEU A 42 3.77 23.86 4.32
CA LEU A 42 4.21 24.58 5.52
C LEU A 42 5.64 25.12 5.38
N ARG A 43 6.55 24.33 4.78
CA ARG A 43 7.93 24.78 4.52
C ARG A 43 8.00 25.93 3.53
N LEU A 44 7.16 25.94 2.50
CA LEU A 44 7.03 27.07 1.59
C LEU A 44 6.52 28.33 2.28
N LYS A 45 5.64 28.17 3.28
CA LYS A 45 5.20 29.28 4.16
C LYS A 45 6.25 29.71 5.18
N LYS A 46 7.45 29.10 5.16
CA LYS A 46 8.53 29.33 6.16
C LYS A 46 8.08 29.04 7.59
N LYS A 47 7.15 28.12 7.79
CA LYS A 47 6.76 27.64 9.10
C LYS A 47 7.82 26.69 9.67
N ASP A 48 8.02 26.75 10.99
CA ASP A 48 8.85 25.76 11.70
C ASP A 48 8.10 24.42 11.75
N VAL A 49 8.58 23.42 11.05
CA VAL A 49 7.91 22.12 10.90
C VAL A 49 8.91 20.98 10.94
N VAL A 50 8.55 19.91 11.65
CA VAL A 50 9.25 18.64 11.66
C VAL A 50 8.34 17.54 11.09
N PHE A 51 8.88 16.70 10.21
CA PHE A 51 8.18 15.59 9.59
C PHE A 51 8.79 14.26 10.01
N ILE A 52 8.07 13.52 10.83
CA ILE A 52 8.52 12.29 11.48
C ILE A 52 7.94 11.07 10.78
N GLY A 53 8.81 10.15 10.37
CA GLY A 53 8.48 8.84 9.87
C GLY A 53 9.33 7.75 10.50
N GLY A 54 9.05 6.51 10.16
CA GLY A 54 9.78 5.34 10.61
C GLY A 54 9.04 4.06 10.23
N SER A 55 9.62 2.91 10.56
CA SER A 55 8.99 1.60 10.40
C SER A 55 8.58 1.01 11.76
N ASP A 56 7.40 0.38 11.76
CA ASP A 56 6.95 -0.47 12.85
C ASP A 56 7.53 -1.88 12.62
N GLU A 57 8.37 -2.33 13.57
CA GLU A 57 9.17 -3.55 13.42
C GLU A 57 8.84 -4.63 14.45
N HIS A 58 7.87 -4.35 15.32
CA HIS A 58 7.41 -5.29 16.31
C HIS A 58 6.08 -5.95 15.93
N GLY A 59 5.71 -6.99 16.68
CA GLY A 59 4.43 -7.67 16.55
C GLY A 59 4.41 -8.85 15.57
N VAL A 60 3.29 -9.56 15.62
CA VAL A 60 3.05 -10.87 14.98
C VAL A 60 3.22 -10.87 13.45
N PRO A 61 2.84 -9.85 12.68
CA PRO A 61 2.97 -9.89 11.22
C PRO A 61 4.41 -10.08 10.74
N VAL A 62 5.39 -9.54 11.49
CA VAL A 62 6.81 -9.65 11.17
C VAL A 62 7.33 -11.06 11.46
N THR A 63 6.94 -11.65 12.60
CA THR A 63 7.33 -13.01 12.97
C THR A 63 6.74 -14.06 12.02
N ILE A 64 5.50 -13.89 11.59
CA ILE A 64 4.88 -14.75 10.55
C ILE A 64 5.68 -14.67 9.25
N ARG A 65 6.11 -13.47 8.85
CA ARG A 65 6.90 -13.28 7.63
C ARG A 65 8.25 -14.00 7.74
N ALA A 66 8.95 -13.86 8.88
CA ALA A 66 10.21 -14.51 9.14
C ALA A 66 10.10 -16.06 9.06
N ARG A 67 9.07 -16.62 9.70
CA ARG A 67 8.77 -18.07 9.62
C ARG A 67 8.52 -18.53 8.17
N LYS A 68 7.71 -17.76 7.41
CA LYS A 68 7.40 -18.08 6.00
C LYS A 68 8.64 -18.06 5.10
N GLU A 69 9.57 -17.14 5.34
CA GLU A 69 10.80 -16.99 4.56
C GLU A 69 11.97 -17.84 5.10
N GLY A 70 11.85 -18.44 6.27
CA GLY A 70 12.90 -19.28 6.89
C GLY A 70 14.14 -18.47 7.31
N ILE A 71 13.97 -17.20 7.69
CA ILE A 71 15.02 -16.28 8.13
C ILE A 71 14.69 -15.71 9.50
N THR A 72 15.65 -15.03 10.11
CA THR A 72 15.44 -14.37 11.41
C THR A 72 14.50 -13.16 11.29
N VAL A 73 13.83 -12.82 12.39
CA VAL A 73 12.96 -11.62 12.45
C VAL A 73 13.77 -10.35 12.19
N GLN A 74 15.02 -10.27 12.69
CA GLN A 74 15.91 -9.14 12.47
C GLN A 74 16.23 -8.95 10.97
N GLU A 75 16.52 -10.04 10.25
CA GLU A 75 16.77 -9.96 8.80
C GLU A 75 15.55 -9.47 8.02
N VAL A 76 14.33 -9.85 8.44
CA VAL A 76 13.08 -9.36 7.84
C VAL A 76 12.97 -7.85 8.03
N VAL A 77 13.06 -7.38 9.27
CA VAL A 77 12.86 -5.94 9.55
C VAL A 77 13.95 -5.08 8.92
N ASP A 78 15.21 -5.53 8.92
CA ASP A 78 16.31 -4.80 8.28
C ASP A 78 16.10 -4.67 6.77
N ARG A 79 15.68 -5.73 6.11
CA ARG A 79 15.39 -5.73 4.67
C ARG A 79 14.27 -4.76 4.34
N TYR A 80 13.13 -4.87 5.03
CA TYR A 80 11.96 -4.07 4.68
C TYR A 80 12.07 -2.63 5.17
N HIS A 81 12.72 -2.36 6.30
CA HIS A 81 13.05 -0.99 6.68
C HIS A 81 13.83 -0.27 5.59
N ASN A 82 14.95 -0.90 5.13
CA ASN A 82 15.79 -0.30 4.10
C ASN A 82 15.06 -0.16 2.76
N LEU A 83 14.26 -1.17 2.35
CA LEU A 83 13.46 -1.10 1.13
C LEU A 83 12.46 0.06 1.16
N ILE A 84 11.74 0.23 2.28
CA ILE A 84 10.73 1.27 2.44
C ILE A 84 11.39 2.64 2.48
N LYS A 85 12.46 2.81 3.27
CA LYS A 85 13.23 4.06 3.39
C LYS A 85 13.75 4.52 2.03
N ASP A 86 14.46 3.65 1.30
CA ASP A 86 14.98 3.92 -0.03
C ASP A 86 13.87 4.27 -1.04
N SER A 87 12.75 3.57 -0.96
CA SER A 87 11.59 3.85 -1.81
C SER A 87 10.98 5.23 -1.54
N PHE A 88 10.84 5.62 -0.28
CA PHE A 88 10.35 6.96 0.09
C PHE A 88 11.31 8.07 -0.34
N GLU A 89 12.61 7.89 -0.13
CA GLU A 89 13.63 8.85 -0.57
C GLU A 89 13.58 9.06 -2.09
N LYS A 90 13.56 7.99 -2.87
CA LYS A 90 13.47 8.04 -4.34
C LYS A 90 12.14 8.60 -4.85
N PHE A 91 11.06 8.39 -4.11
CA PHE A 91 9.74 8.95 -4.43
C PHE A 91 9.56 10.40 -3.98
N GLY A 92 10.52 10.92 -3.20
CA GLY A 92 10.55 12.30 -2.74
C GLY A 92 9.63 12.58 -1.56
N ILE A 93 9.37 11.60 -0.68
CA ILE A 93 8.76 11.88 0.62
C ILE A 93 9.80 12.52 1.52
N SER A 94 9.54 13.73 1.97
CA SER A 94 10.55 14.62 2.56
C SER A 94 10.62 14.53 4.09
N PHE A 95 10.67 13.31 4.66
CA PHE A 95 10.88 13.12 6.08
C PHE A 95 12.15 13.84 6.57
N ASP A 96 12.09 14.46 7.74
CA ASP A 96 13.28 14.96 8.43
C ASP A 96 14.03 13.82 9.12
N ILE A 97 13.29 12.79 9.54
CA ILE A 97 13.83 11.51 9.99
C ILE A 97 12.90 10.36 9.59
N TYR A 98 13.50 9.25 9.14
CA TYR A 98 12.84 7.97 8.98
C TYR A 98 13.64 6.93 9.80
N SER A 99 13.18 6.65 11.02
CA SER A 99 13.82 5.75 11.96
C SER A 99 13.02 4.43 12.12
N ARG A 100 13.16 3.73 13.25
CA ARG A 100 12.62 2.38 13.43
C ARG A 100 12.36 2.05 14.91
N THR A 101 11.36 1.21 15.18
CA THR A 101 11.01 0.83 16.55
C THR A 101 11.99 -0.16 17.20
N THR A 102 12.86 -0.82 16.46
CA THR A 102 13.95 -1.64 17.00
C THR A 102 15.20 -0.83 17.39
N SER A 103 15.19 0.51 17.22
CA SER A 103 16.34 1.33 17.60
C SER A 103 16.55 1.32 19.14
N SER A 104 17.79 1.44 19.59
CA SER A 104 18.11 1.49 21.02
C SER A 104 17.50 2.69 21.72
N ILE A 105 17.38 3.83 21.04
CA ILE A 105 16.74 5.04 21.54
C ILE A 105 15.26 4.77 21.79
N HIS A 106 14.57 4.15 20.83
CA HIS A 106 13.17 3.81 20.97
C HIS A 106 12.94 2.78 22.09
N ASN A 107 13.73 1.70 22.13
CA ASN A 107 13.62 0.69 23.18
C ASN A 107 13.69 1.32 24.59
N LYS A 108 14.70 2.17 24.80
CA LYS A 108 14.84 2.89 26.08
C LYS A 108 13.65 3.79 26.34
N PHE A 109 13.25 4.59 25.36
CA PHE A 109 12.19 5.59 25.53
C PHE A 109 10.84 4.94 25.83
N ALA A 110 10.46 3.89 25.11
CA ALA A 110 9.21 3.15 25.31
C ALA A 110 9.21 2.42 26.67
N SER A 111 10.36 1.85 27.08
CA SER A 111 10.52 1.25 28.41
C SER A 111 10.36 2.28 29.53
N ASP A 112 10.99 3.45 29.42
CA ASP A 112 10.88 4.52 30.39
C ASP A 112 9.44 5.08 30.45
N PHE A 113 8.78 5.19 29.29
CA PHE A 113 7.38 5.63 29.19
C PHE A 113 6.43 4.66 29.91
N PHE A 114 6.58 3.35 29.65
CA PHE A 114 5.80 2.32 30.33
C PHE A 114 6.03 2.32 31.83
N ARG A 115 7.31 2.36 32.26
CA ARG A 115 7.69 2.37 33.69
C ARG A 115 7.04 3.54 34.42
N LYS A 116 7.06 4.74 33.83
CA LYS A 116 6.41 5.90 34.43
C LYS A 116 4.90 5.69 34.60
N LEU A 117 4.21 5.15 33.61
CA LEU A 117 2.77 4.83 33.75
C LEU A 117 2.53 3.81 34.87
N TYR A 118 3.39 2.82 34.97
CA TYR A 118 3.31 1.81 36.03
C TYR A 118 3.56 2.41 37.42
N ASP A 119 4.65 3.16 37.58
CA ASP A 119 5.03 3.78 38.87
C ASP A 119 3.99 4.82 39.35
N ASP A 120 3.35 5.51 38.39
CA ASP A 120 2.28 6.48 38.66
C ASP A 120 0.91 5.81 38.90
N GLY A 121 0.81 4.48 38.89
CA GLY A 121 -0.43 3.73 39.10
C GLY A 121 -1.48 3.97 38.02
N LYS A 122 -1.04 4.19 36.75
CA LYS A 122 -1.91 4.43 35.59
C LYS A 122 -2.26 3.17 34.82
N LEU A 123 -1.66 2.03 35.20
CA LEU A 123 -1.92 0.72 34.61
C LEU A 123 -2.56 -0.20 35.65
N GLU A 124 -3.48 -1.02 35.22
CA GLU A 124 -4.12 -2.07 36.02
C GLU A 124 -3.53 -3.43 35.69
N GLU A 125 -3.16 -4.21 36.72
CA GLU A 125 -2.76 -5.60 36.54
C GLU A 125 -4.01 -6.48 36.49
N ILE A 126 -4.21 -7.19 35.38
CA ILE A 126 -5.33 -8.11 35.21
C ILE A 126 -4.79 -9.49 34.79
N THR A 127 -5.25 -10.52 35.49
CA THR A 127 -4.99 -11.91 35.13
C THR A 127 -6.22 -12.45 34.41
N GLU A 128 -6.05 -12.93 33.18
CA GLU A 128 -7.11 -13.52 32.36
C GLU A 128 -6.64 -14.85 31.76
N GLU A 129 -7.58 -15.67 31.35
CA GLU A 129 -7.27 -16.89 30.63
C GLU A 129 -7.15 -16.61 29.14
N GLN A 130 -6.00 -16.96 28.55
CA GLN A 130 -5.76 -16.84 27.12
C GLN A 130 -5.49 -18.20 26.49
N TYR A 131 -5.81 -18.33 25.20
CA TYR A 131 -5.52 -19.52 24.43
C TYR A 131 -4.02 -19.74 24.20
N CYS A 132 -3.58 -20.97 24.42
CA CYS A 132 -2.24 -21.47 24.13
C CYS A 132 -2.33 -22.65 23.17
N ASP A 133 -1.28 -22.85 22.40
CA ASP A 133 -1.03 -24.10 21.69
C ASP A 133 -0.80 -25.22 22.72
N GLU A 134 -1.60 -26.28 22.64
CA GLU A 134 -1.56 -27.39 23.60
C GLU A 134 -0.21 -28.09 23.63
N VAL A 135 0.48 -28.17 22.50
CA VAL A 135 1.74 -28.93 22.32
C VAL A 135 2.95 -28.08 22.67
N THR A 136 3.01 -26.83 22.17
CA THR A 136 4.17 -25.94 22.37
C THR A 136 4.08 -25.12 23.66
N GLY A 137 2.87 -24.91 24.19
CA GLY A 137 2.62 -24.04 25.33
C GLY A 137 2.72 -22.53 24.98
N GLU A 138 2.93 -22.16 23.70
CA GLU A 138 3.00 -20.78 23.22
C GLU A 138 1.61 -20.12 23.34
N PHE A 139 1.55 -18.92 23.93
CA PHE A 139 0.34 -18.11 23.92
C PHE A 139 0.03 -17.65 22.51
N LEU A 140 -1.23 -17.77 22.12
CA LEU A 140 -1.67 -17.41 20.78
C LEU A 140 -2.31 -16.02 20.79
N THR A 141 -1.85 -15.17 19.89
CA THR A 141 -2.49 -13.88 19.69
C THR A 141 -3.80 -14.05 18.91
N ASP A 142 -4.66 -13.06 19.00
CA ASP A 142 -5.99 -13.03 18.38
C ASP A 142 -5.96 -13.41 16.88
N ARG A 143 -4.90 -13.05 16.14
CA ARG A 143 -4.74 -13.38 14.71
C ARG A 143 -4.18 -14.77 14.42
N ASN A 144 -3.70 -15.45 15.44
CA ASN A 144 -3.27 -16.84 15.36
C ASN A 144 -4.40 -17.83 15.65
N ILE A 145 -5.58 -17.30 16.04
CA ILE A 145 -6.79 -18.07 16.29
C ILE A 145 -7.81 -17.73 15.21
N VAL A 146 -8.35 -18.76 14.57
CA VAL A 146 -9.38 -18.62 13.54
C VAL A 146 -10.57 -19.51 13.84
N GLY A 147 -11.76 -19.06 13.44
CA GLY A 147 -12.99 -19.83 13.65
C GLY A 147 -14.10 -19.27 12.78
N THR A 148 -15.34 -19.66 13.08
CA THR A 148 -16.50 -19.12 12.39
C THR A 148 -17.01 -17.87 13.10
N CYS A 149 -17.22 -16.79 12.34
CA CYS A 149 -17.74 -15.53 12.87
C CYS A 149 -19.16 -15.72 13.44
N PRO A 150 -19.43 -15.37 14.70
CA PRO A 150 -20.76 -15.52 15.30
C PRO A 150 -21.78 -14.52 14.72
N ARG A 151 -21.31 -13.43 14.07
CA ARG A 151 -22.16 -12.36 13.53
C ARG A 151 -22.66 -12.64 12.12
N CYS A 152 -21.81 -13.16 11.24
CA CYS A 152 -22.15 -13.35 9.83
C CYS A 152 -21.96 -14.78 9.31
N GLY A 153 -21.54 -15.72 10.16
CA GLY A 153 -21.31 -17.13 9.79
C GLY A 153 -20.12 -17.36 8.84
N ALA A 154 -19.26 -16.37 8.65
CA ALA A 154 -18.09 -16.54 7.80
C ALA A 154 -17.05 -17.45 8.47
N GLU A 155 -16.59 -18.47 7.77
CA GLU A 155 -15.45 -19.30 8.18
C GLU A 155 -14.13 -18.53 8.04
N GLY A 156 -13.15 -18.85 8.88
CA GLY A 156 -11.82 -18.24 8.86
C GLY A 156 -11.75 -16.81 9.41
N ALA A 157 -12.75 -16.41 10.23
CA ALA A 157 -12.69 -15.15 10.96
C ALA A 157 -11.57 -15.20 12.00
N TYR A 158 -10.82 -14.10 12.15
CA TYR A 158 -9.76 -13.98 13.16
C TYR A 158 -10.35 -13.64 14.53
N GLY A 159 -9.60 -13.93 15.58
CA GLY A 159 -9.99 -13.64 16.94
C GLY A 159 -10.11 -12.14 17.28
N ASP A 160 -9.56 -11.25 16.47
CA ASP A 160 -9.68 -9.79 16.65
C ASP A 160 -10.75 -9.16 15.76
N GLN A 161 -10.97 -9.71 14.56
CA GLN A 161 -11.88 -9.13 13.57
C GLN A 161 -12.33 -10.14 12.52
N CYS A 162 -13.57 -10.03 12.10
CA CYS A 162 -14.05 -10.72 10.91
C CYS A 162 -13.76 -9.89 9.65
N GLU A 163 -12.92 -10.38 8.75
CA GLU A 163 -12.58 -9.66 7.50
C GLU A 163 -13.77 -9.51 6.54
N LYS A 164 -14.82 -10.37 6.68
CA LYS A 164 -15.99 -10.32 5.81
C LYS A 164 -16.98 -9.24 6.23
N CYS A 165 -17.35 -9.16 7.50
CA CYS A 165 -18.37 -8.22 7.98
C CYS A 165 -17.77 -7.02 8.76
N GLY A 166 -16.45 -7.04 9.03
CA GLY A 166 -15.78 -5.97 9.77
C GLY A 166 -16.03 -5.95 11.27
N ALA A 167 -16.78 -6.93 11.81
CA ALA A 167 -17.08 -6.98 13.23
C ALA A 167 -15.82 -7.23 14.05
N THR A 168 -15.62 -6.45 15.11
CA THR A 168 -14.62 -6.72 16.15
C THR A 168 -15.05 -7.95 16.93
N LEU A 169 -14.10 -8.85 17.19
CA LEU A 169 -14.31 -10.12 17.87
C LEU A 169 -13.28 -10.29 18.99
N SER A 170 -13.54 -11.26 19.87
CA SER A 170 -12.51 -11.88 20.70
C SER A 170 -12.39 -13.37 20.33
N PRO A 171 -11.25 -14.02 20.62
CA PRO A 171 -11.08 -15.45 20.35
C PRO A 171 -12.17 -16.32 20.98
N GLU A 172 -12.72 -15.90 22.13
CA GLU A 172 -13.80 -16.59 22.87
C GLU A 172 -15.16 -16.51 22.16
N GLU A 173 -15.38 -15.49 21.34
CA GLU A 173 -16.61 -15.32 20.59
C GLU A 173 -16.65 -16.20 19.34
N LEU A 174 -15.49 -16.66 18.85
CA LEU A 174 -15.43 -17.49 17.66
C LEU A 174 -16.11 -18.83 17.88
N ILE A 175 -16.87 -19.28 16.90
CA ILE A 175 -17.44 -20.63 16.87
C ILE A 175 -16.36 -21.57 16.34
N ASN A 176 -16.07 -22.66 17.07
CA ASN A 176 -15.04 -23.64 16.76
C ASN A 176 -13.65 -23.02 16.51
N PRO A 177 -13.07 -22.31 17.49
CA PRO A 177 -11.75 -21.71 17.32
C PRO A 177 -10.69 -22.78 17.11
N THR A 178 -9.75 -22.51 16.22
CA THR A 178 -8.61 -23.41 15.89
C THR A 178 -7.32 -22.63 15.83
N ASN A 179 -6.20 -23.31 16.07
CA ASN A 179 -4.86 -22.76 15.93
C ASN A 179 -4.47 -22.66 14.45
N LYS A 180 -4.34 -21.44 13.95
CA LYS A 180 -3.98 -21.19 12.55
C LYS A 180 -2.55 -21.55 12.23
N ASN A 181 -1.62 -21.37 13.19
CA ASN A 181 -0.19 -21.64 12.98
C ASN A 181 0.08 -23.15 12.92
N ASN A 182 -0.64 -23.91 13.73
CA ASN A 182 -0.52 -25.36 13.84
C ASN A 182 -1.91 -26.01 13.82
N PRO A 183 -2.57 -26.16 12.66
CA PRO A 183 -3.95 -26.63 12.57
C PRO A 183 -4.23 -28.01 13.18
N GLY A 184 -3.17 -28.79 13.44
CA GLY A 184 -3.27 -30.11 14.10
C GLY A 184 -3.13 -30.07 15.62
N HIS A 185 -2.81 -28.90 16.21
CA HIS A 185 -2.65 -28.75 17.65
C HIS A 185 -3.96 -28.25 18.28
N GLY A 186 -4.28 -28.80 19.47
CA GLY A 186 -5.40 -28.33 20.27
C GLY A 186 -5.15 -26.93 20.86
N LEU A 187 -6.25 -26.30 21.28
CA LEU A 187 -6.22 -25.05 22.02
C LEU A 187 -6.53 -25.33 23.50
N VAL A 188 -5.66 -24.84 24.38
CA VAL A 188 -5.88 -24.87 25.83
C VAL A 188 -5.87 -23.43 26.37
N LYS A 189 -6.63 -23.20 27.45
CA LYS A 189 -6.57 -21.89 28.14
C LYS A 189 -5.61 -21.96 29.31
N ARG A 190 -4.81 -20.91 29.47
CA ARG A 190 -3.90 -20.74 30.61
C ARG A 190 -4.01 -19.33 31.16
N PRO A 191 -3.92 -19.12 32.49
CA PRO A 191 -3.91 -17.81 33.09
C PRO A 191 -2.62 -17.07 32.70
N THR A 192 -2.77 -15.81 32.29
CA THR A 192 -1.65 -14.89 32.08
C THR A 192 -1.97 -13.53 32.64
N LYS A 193 -0.97 -12.88 33.25
CA LYS A 193 -1.08 -11.54 33.82
C LYS A 193 -0.58 -10.52 32.80
N ASN A 194 -1.39 -9.52 32.51
CA ASN A 194 -1.02 -8.40 31.65
C ASN A 194 -1.33 -7.05 32.31
N TRP A 195 -0.73 -5.97 31.79
CA TRP A 195 -0.95 -4.59 32.26
C TRP A 195 -1.86 -3.87 31.30
N TYR A 196 -2.92 -3.28 31.82
CA TYR A 196 -4.01 -2.67 31.06
C TYR A 196 -4.07 -1.16 31.28
N LEU A 197 -4.22 -0.41 30.19
CA LEU A 197 -4.62 1.01 30.28
C LEU A 197 -6.13 1.07 30.49
N PRO A 198 -6.62 1.66 31.60
CA PRO A 198 -8.05 1.70 31.92
C PRO A 198 -8.79 2.77 31.11
N LEU A 199 -9.03 2.53 29.80
CA LEU A 199 -9.67 3.48 28.89
C LEU A 199 -11.05 3.94 29.38
N ASN A 200 -11.79 3.08 30.09
CA ASN A 200 -13.07 3.41 30.72
C ASN A 200 -12.99 4.60 31.67
N GLN A 201 -11.87 4.74 32.40
CA GLN A 201 -11.68 5.89 33.32
C GLN A 201 -11.44 7.22 32.56
N TYR A 202 -11.03 7.16 31.30
CA TYR A 202 -10.78 8.33 30.45
C TYR A 202 -11.95 8.62 29.49
N GLN A 203 -13.00 7.81 29.46
CA GLN A 203 -14.10 7.92 28.48
C GLN A 203 -14.78 9.29 28.52
N GLN A 204 -15.07 9.82 29.71
CA GLN A 204 -15.73 11.12 29.83
C GLN A 204 -14.82 12.25 29.29
N TRP A 205 -13.53 12.23 29.66
CA TRP A 205 -12.55 13.20 29.15
C TRP A 205 -12.41 13.10 27.61
N LEU A 206 -12.38 11.89 27.04
CA LEU A 206 -12.35 11.69 25.59
C LEU A 206 -13.59 12.25 24.89
N LYS A 207 -14.79 12.08 25.49
CA LYS A 207 -16.02 12.67 24.97
C LYS A 207 -15.94 14.19 24.93
N GLU A 208 -15.53 14.81 26.02
CA GLU A 208 -15.38 16.26 26.10
C GLU A 208 -14.31 16.77 25.13
N TRP A 209 -13.15 16.12 25.10
CA TRP A 209 -12.04 16.53 24.25
C TRP A 209 -12.36 16.36 22.74
N ILE A 210 -12.93 15.24 22.32
CA ILE A 210 -13.19 14.95 20.91
C ILE A 210 -14.55 15.52 20.47
N LEU A 211 -15.64 15.10 21.15
CA LEU A 211 -16.98 15.37 20.63
C LEU A 211 -17.39 16.84 20.82
N ASP A 212 -16.87 17.50 21.83
CA ASP A 212 -17.12 18.92 22.05
C ASP A 212 -16.00 19.82 21.53
N GLY A 213 -14.74 19.35 21.60
CA GLY A 213 -13.54 20.12 21.30
C GLY A 213 -13.08 20.06 19.83
N HIS A 214 -13.40 18.97 19.09
CA HIS A 214 -12.87 18.71 17.75
C HIS A 214 -13.94 18.38 16.71
N LYS A 215 -15.00 19.18 16.64
CA LYS A 215 -16.09 19.04 15.64
C LYS A 215 -15.63 19.33 14.19
N GLU A 216 -14.49 20.01 14.06
CA GLU A 216 -13.84 20.32 12.77
C GLU A 216 -13.07 19.13 12.18
N TRP A 217 -12.81 18.08 12.93
CA TRP A 217 -12.17 16.87 12.38
C TRP A 217 -13.01 16.28 11.25
N ARG A 218 -12.35 15.58 10.32
CA ARG A 218 -13.05 14.92 9.22
C ARG A 218 -14.18 14.04 9.72
N SER A 219 -15.28 14.01 8.98
CA SER A 219 -16.51 13.31 9.36
C SER A 219 -16.32 11.81 9.66
N ASN A 220 -15.42 11.14 8.92
CA ASN A 220 -15.08 9.75 9.17
C ASN A 220 -14.33 9.55 10.50
N VAL A 221 -13.39 10.44 10.82
CA VAL A 221 -12.65 10.41 12.10
C VAL A 221 -13.60 10.69 13.27
N TYR A 222 -14.33 11.80 13.18
CA TYR A 222 -15.30 12.18 14.21
C TYR A 222 -16.37 11.11 14.42
N GLY A 223 -16.93 10.58 13.32
CA GLY A 223 -17.98 9.55 13.36
C GLY A 223 -17.50 8.24 13.97
N GLN A 224 -16.28 7.80 13.63
CA GLN A 224 -15.71 6.58 14.23
C GLN A 224 -15.39 6.78 15.71
N CYS A 225 -14.81 7.91 16.10
CA CYS A 225 -14.57 8.23 17.52
C CYS A 225 -15.89 8.25 18.30
N LYS A 226 -16.92 8.91 17.75
CA LYS A 226 -18.25 8.94 18.37
C LYS A 226 -18.83 7.55 18.55
N SER A 227 -18.75 6.69 17.52
CA SER A 227 -19.25 5.32 17.60
C SER A 227 -18.57 4.51 18.71
N TRP A 228 -17.27 4.69 18.91
CA TRP A 228 -16.54 4.03 19.99
C TRP A 228 -16.89 4.61 21.37
N LEU A 229 -17.03 5.93 21.46
CA LEU A 229 -17.34 6.63 22.72
C LEU A 229 -18.81 6.46 23.15
N ASP A 230 -19.70 6.10 22.24
CA ASP A 230 -21.09 5.76 22.56
C ASP A 230 -21.20 4.34 23.16
N MET A 231 -20.17 3.49 23.00
CA MET A 231 -20.02 2.21 23.72
C MET A 231 -19.26 2.41 25.03
N ASP A 232 -19.40 1.47 25.97
CA ASP A 232 -18.59 1.45 27.19
C ASP A 232 -17.17 0.98 26.85
N LEU A 233 -16.19 1.90 26.94
CA LEU A 233 -14.79 1.56 26.72
C LEU A 233 -14.31 0.56 27.77
N GLN A 234 -13.55 -0.43 27.34
CA GLN A 234 -12.97 -1.44 28.21
C GLN A 234 -11.47 -1.16 28.43
N PRO A 235 -10.88 -1.58 29.57
CA PRO A 235 -9.43 -1.57 29.75
C PRO A 235 -8.74 -2.29 28.59
N ARG A 236 -7.59 -1.79 28.16
CA ARG A 236 -6.85 -2.35 27.03
C ARG A 236 -5.46 -2.82 27.44
N ALA A 237 -5.15 -4.07 27.13
CA ALA A 237 -3.84 -4.64 27.47
C ALA A 237 -2.72 -3.95 26.68
N MET A 238 -1.68 -3.51 27.39
CA MET A 238 -0.49 -2.83 26.86
C MET A 238 0.72 -3.76 26.80
N THR A 239 0.54 -5.03 27.14
CA THR A 239 1.59 -6.07 27.10
C THR A 239 1.06 -7.32 26.43
N ARG A 240 1.97 -8.18 25.95
CA ARG A 240 1.66 -9.45 25.29
C ARG A 240 2.70 -10.51 25.64
N ASP A 241 2.26 -11.77 25.65
CA ASP A 241 3.13 -12.94 25.73
C ASP A 241 3.69 -13.25 24.34
N LEU A 242 4.85 -12.68 24.02
CA LEU A 242 5.53 -12.80 22.73
C LEU A 242 7.04 -12.74 22.93
N ASP A 243 7.79 -13.35 22.00
CA ASP A 243 9.26 -13.39 22.05
C ASP A 243 9.91 -12.18 21.31
N TRP A 244 9.14 -11.48 20.47
CA TRP A 244 9.64 -10.36 19.66
C TRP A 244 8.93 -9.05 19.98
N GLY A 245 9.67 -8.12 20.53
CA GLY A 245 9.19 -6.80 20.99
C GLY A 245 10.09 -6.23 22.08
N ILE A 246 9.70 -5.10 22.65
CA ILE A 246 10.41 -4.48 23.78
C ILE A 246 10.02 -5.21 25.06
N PRO A 247 10.97 -5.79 25.82
CA PRO A 247 10.67 -6.45 27.10
C PRO A 247 9.96 -5.51 28.06
N VAL A 248 8.94 -6.00 28.74
CA VAL A 248 8.20 -5.22 29.75
C VAL A 248 9.12 -4.92 30.93
N PRO A 249 9.35 -3.63 31.28
CA PRO A 249 10.43 -3.24 32.20
C PRO A 249 10.03 -3.27 33.68
N VAL A 250 9.18 -4.20 34.12
CA VAL A 250 8.71 -4.32 35.50
C VAL A 250 8.87 -5.75 36.02
N GLU A 251 8.96 -5.91 37.35
CA GLU A 251 9.11 -7.21 38.01
C GLU A 251 7.88 -8.10 37.78
N GLY A 252 8.12 -9.40 37.56
CA GLY A 252 7.07 -10.40 37.29
C GLY A 252 6.49 -10.33 35.87
N ALA A 253 7.24 -9.73 34.93
CA ALA A 253 6.86 -9.61 33.52
C ALA A 253 7.76 -10.45 32.59
N GLU A 254 8.41 -11.49 33.12
CA GLU A 254 9.28 -12.36 32.35
C GLU A 254 8.52 -13.04 31.19
N GLY A 255 9.11 -13.04 30.00
CA GLY A 255 8.49 -13.59 28.78
C GLY A 255 7.41 -12.70 28.16
N LYS A 256 7.34 -11.42 28.57
CA LYS A 256 6.36 -10.46 28.03
C LYS A 256 7.05 -9.27 27.37
N VAL A 257 6.38 -8.78 26.35
CA VAL A 257 6.80 -7.58 25.61
C VAL A 257 5.71 -6.52 25.63
N LEU A 258 6.10 -5.27 25.39
CA LEU A 258 5.15 -4.20 25.13
C LEU A 258 4.31 -4.52 23.90
N TYR A 259 3.01 -4.24 23.97
CA TYR A 259 2.12 -4.43 22.84
C TYR A 259 2.50 -3.47 21.71
N VAL A 260 2.57 -3.96 20.49
CA VAL A 260 2.98 -3.18 19.31
C VAL A 260 2.21 -1.86 19.17
N TRP A 261 0.92 -1.83 19.51
CA TRP A 261 0.10 -0.62 19.46
C TRP A 261 0.29 0.32 20.66
N PHE A 262 1.05 -0.11 21.66
CA PHE A 262 1.56 0.76 22.71
C PHE A 262 2.90 1.37 22.28
N ASP A 263 3.82 0.57 21.80
CA ASP A 263 5.17 1.04 21.47
C ASP A 263 5.25 1.83 20.17
N ALA A 264 4.56 1.41 19.10
CA ALA A 264 4.62 2.04 17.79
C ALA A 264 4.31 3.55 17.81
N PRO A 265 3.23 4.06 18.44
CA PRO A 265 2.99 5.50 18.50
C PRO A 265 4.00 6.27 19.36
N ILE A 266 4.62 5.63 20.35
CA ILE A 266 5.76 6.22 21.08
C ILE A 266 6.96 6.40 20.14
N GLY A 267 7.05 5.61 19.06
CA GLY A 267 8.03 5.75 17.99
C GLY A 267 8.08 7.15 17.39
N TYR A 268 6.95 7.84 17.30
CA TYR A 268 6.97 9.24 16.83
C TYR A 268 7.80 10.15 17.74
N ILE A 269 7.68 9.96 19.05
CA ILE A 269 8.39 10.78 20.05
C ILE A 269 9.87 10.41 20.06
N SER A 270 10.18 9.13 20.11
CA SER A 270 11.57 8.65 20.13
C SER A 270 12.34 8.98 18.87
N ASN A 271 11.67 8.91 17.69
CA ASN A 271 12.27 9.33 16.42
C ASN A 271 12.54 10.85 16.41
N THR A 272 11.63 11.65 16.98
CA THR A 272 11.88 13.09 17.17
C THR A 272 13.07 13.33 18.07
N LYS A 273 13.19 12.57 19.16
CA LYS A 273 14.34 12.64 20.05
C LYS A 273 15.64 12.29 19.33
N GLU A 274 15.65 11.21 18.55
CA GLU A 274 16.81 10.81 17.75
C GLU A 274 17.25 11.92 16.78
N LEU A 275 16.29 12.57 16.11
CA LEU A 275 16.54 13.71 15.21
C LEU A 275 17.15 14.90 15.97
N CYS A 276 16.58 15.24 17.11
CA CYS A 276 17.05 16.37 17.93
C CYS A 276 18.44 16.11 18.55
N ASP A 277 18.68 14.87 18.99
CA ASP A 277 19.99 14.47 19.52
C ASP A 277 21.08 14.47 18.44
N ALA A 278 20.72 14.16 17.18
CA ALA A 278 21.65 14.17 16.05
C ALA A 278 22.05 15.59 15.61
N ASP A 279 21.15 16.56 15.65
CA ASP A 279 21.42 17.97 15.30
C ASP A 279 20.63 18.93 16.22
N PRO A 280 21.08 19.09 17.48
CA PRO A 280 20.40 19.96 18.45
C PRO A 280 20.47 21.44 18.08
N ALA A 281 21.45 21.85 17.25
CA ALA A 281 21.57 23.24 16.82
C ALA A 281 20.40 23.63 15.89
N ARG A 282 19.97 22.69 15.03
CA ARG A 282 18.86 22.90 14.09
C ARG A 282 17.50 22.66 14.77
N TRP A 283 17.36 21.58 15.51
CA TRP A 283 16.07 21.10 15.96
C TRP A 283 15.71 21.47 17.40
N GLY A 284 16.71 21.84 18.21
CA GLY A 284 16.52 22.07 19.65
C GLY A 284 16.29 20.77 20.41
N SER A 285 15.54 20.82 21.49
CA SER A 285 15.16 19.64 22.25
C SER A 285 13.86 19.01 21.71
N TRP A 286 13.69 17.71 21.90
CA TRP A 286 12.49 16.98 21.46
C TRP A 286 11.22 17.42 22.22
N GLU A 287 11.37 17.88 23.46
CA GLU A 287 10.28 18.42 24.28
C GLU A 287 9.61 19.64 23.61
N LYS A 288 10.38 20.47 22.94
CA LYS A 288 9.88 21.59 22.12
C LYS A 288 8.78 21.13 21.14
N TRP A 289 8.91 19.92 20.59
CA TRP A 289 8.01 19.38 19.57
C TRP A 289 6.84 18.58 20.13
N TRP A 290 6.95 18.09 21.38
CA TRP A 290 5.95 17.19 21.98
C TRP A 290 5.33 17.66 23.29
N GLN A 291 5.90 18.68 23.94
CA GLN A 291 5.45 19.15 25.24
C GLN A 291 5.15 20.66 25.28
N ASP A 292 5.61 21.42 24.30
CA ASP A 292 5.33 22.85 24.22
C ASP A 292 3.93 23.11 23.63
N PRO A 293 3.01 23.76 24.34
CA PRO A 293 1.65 24.04 23.88
C PRO A 293 1.59 24.98 22.65
N GLU A 294 2.68 25.65 22.29
CA GLU A 294 2.79 26.45 21.06
C GLU A 294 3.11 25.58 19.82
N THR A 295 3.21 24.25 19.99
CA THR A 295 3.41 23.28 18.93
C THR A 295 2.08 22.64 18.53
N ARG A 296 1.76 22.69 17.24
CA ARG A 296 0.64 21.97 16.64
C ARG A 296 1.06 20.53 16.36
N LEU A 297 0.28 19.54 16.77
CA LEU A 297 0.50 18.13 16.46
C LEU A 297 -0.54 17.66 15.43
N VAL A 298 -0.07 17.11 14.30
CA VAL A 298 -0.92 16.58 13.24
C VAL A 298 -0.49 15.18 12.87
N HIS A 299 -1.41 14.21 12.94
CA HIS A 299 -1.18 12.81 12.58
C HIS A 299 -1.86 12.45 11.25
N PHE A 300 -1.08 12.11 10.21
CA PHE A 300 -1.62 11.55 8.97
C PHE A 300 -1.70 10.04 9.06
N ILE A 301 -2.90 9.49 8.89
CA ILE A 301 -3.19 8.06 9.08
C ILE A 301 -4.18 7.51 8.06
N GLY A 302 -4.27 6.19 7.95
CA GLY A 302 -5.39 5.49 7.32
C GLY A 302 -6.52 5.27 8.33
N LYS A 303 -7.74 5.02 7.85
CA LYS A 303 -8.94 4.86 8.69
C LYS A 303 -8.86 3.73 9.73
N ASP A 304 -8.08 2.71 9.44
CA ASP A 304 -7.80 1.59 10.34
C ASP A 304 -7.02 1.99 11.61
N ASN A 305 -6.36 3.15 11.58
CA ASN A 305 -5.57 3.68 12.69
C ASN A 305 -6.29 4.76 13.53
N ILE A 306 -7.55 5.10 13.21
CA ILE A 306 -8.29 6.18 13.90
C ILE A 306 -8.38 5.92 15.40
N VAL A 307 -8.78 4.71 15.82
CA VAL A 307 -8.95 4.37 17.24
C VAL A 307 -7.64 4.55 18.01
N PHE A 308 -6.51 4.15 17.41
CA PHE A 308 -5.22 4.24 18.06
C PHE A 308 -4.72 5.67 18.19
N HIS A 309 -4.90 6.51 17.18
CA HIS A 309 -4.40 7.90 17.19
C HIS A 309 -5.37 8.90 17.81
N CYS A 310 -6.66 8.57 17.90
CA CYS A 310 -7.66 9.47 18.48
C CYS A 310 -8.11 9.09 19.89
N LEU A 311 -8.02 7.81 20.28
CA LEU A 311 -8.46 7.35 21.61
C LEU A 311 -7.29 6.84 22.45
N ILE A 312 -6.57 5.80 21.96
CA ILE A 312 -5.58 5.08 22.78
C ILE A 312 -4.33 5.94 23.01
N PHE A 313 -3.66 6.41 21.97
CA PHE A 313 -2.43 7.21 22.11
C PHE A 313 -2.67 8.52 22.84
N PRO A 314 -3.71 9.32 22.57
CA PRO A 314 -4.02 10.49 23.40
C PRO A 314 -4.27 10.15 24.87
N THR A 315 -4.89 9.00 25.18
CA THR A 315 -5.05 8.55 26.57
C THR A 315 -3.71 8.20 27.20
N MET A 316 -2.81 7.55 26.47
CA MET A 316 -1.44 7.28 26.96
C MET A 316 -0.71 8.59 27.28
N LEU A 317 -0.77 9.57 26.38
CA LEU A 317 -0.15 10.90 26.56
C LEU A 317 -0.76 11.65 27.76
N LYS A 318 -2.09 11.58 27.91
CA LYS A 318 -2.82 12.18 29.03
C LYS A 318 -2.47 11.52 30.37
N ALA A 319 -2.40 10.19 30.38
CA ALA A 319 -2.05 9.42 31.56
C ALA A 319 -0.60 9.67 32.02
N HIS A 320 0.33 9.75 31.06
CA HIS A 320 1.74 10.05 31.32
C HIS A 320 1.94 11.51 31.82
N GLY A 321 1.17 12.44 31.24
CA GLY A 321 1.25 13.88 31.56
C GLY A 321 2.37 14.60 30.78
N GLY A 322 2.19 15.91 30.63
CA GLY A 322 3.18 16.82 30.05
C GLY A 322 3.24 16.88 28.53
N TYR A 323 2.51 16.02 27.82
CA TYR A 323 2.48 16.00 26.36
C TYR A 323 1.34 16.84 25.78
N ILE A 324 1.58 17.41 24.58
CA ILE A 324 0.52 17.98 23.76
C ILE A 324 -0.33 16.86 23.14
N LEU A 325 -1.57 17.20 22.77
CA LEU A 325 -2.50 16.28 22.12
C LEU A 325 -2.66 16.64 20.64
N PRO A 326 -3.11 15.71 19.79
CA PRO A 326 -3.36 16.00 18.39
C PRO A 326 -4.35 17.16 18.20
N ASP A 327 -3.93 18.19 17.44
CA ASP A 327 -4.82 19.25 16.99
C ASP A 327 -5.70 18.80 15.83
N ASN A 328 -5.14 17.95 14.96
CA ASN A 328 -5.90 17.32 13.88
C ASN A 328 -5.34 15.93 13.51
N VAL A 329 -6.22 15.07 13.03
CA VAL A 329 -5.89 13.71 12.59
C VAL A 329 -6.51 13.48 11.20
N PRO A 330 -5.90 14.02 10.12
CA PRO A 330 -6.37 13.78 8.76
C PRO A 330 -6.27 12.30 8.41
N SER A 331 -7.42 11.62 8.32
CA SER A 331 -7.50 10.21 7.96
C SER A 331 -8.18 10.04 6.62
N ASN A 332 -7.57 9.26 5.73
CA ASN A 332 -8.15 8.88 4.46
C ASN A 332 -8.79 7.49 4.54
N GLU A 333 -9.78 7.29 3.66
CA GLU A 333 -10.41 6.01 3.38
C GLU A 333 -9.48 5.09 2.56
N PHE A 334 -9.96 3.95 2.07
CA PHE A 334 -9.13 3.03 1.29
C PHE A 334 -9.08 3.40 -0.20
N LEU A 335 -7.92 3.17 -0.80
CA LEU A 335 -7.75 3.15 -2.25
C LEU A 335 -7.81 1.70 -2.74
N ASN A 336 -8.69 1.43 -3.70
CA ASN A 336 -8.77 0.17 -4.40
C ASN A 336 -7.87 0.17 -5.65
N LEU A 337 -7.58 -1.00 -6.20
CA LEU A 337 -6.81 -1.20 -7.43
C LEU A 337 -7.65 -1.99 -8.43
N GLU A 338 -7.91 -1.42 -9.61
CA GLU A 338 -8.74 -2.05 -10.66
C GLU A 338 -10.07 -2.58 -10.11
N ASN A 339 -10.72 -1.78 -9.24
CA ASN A 339 -11.98 -2.06 -8.54
C ASN A 339 -11.92 -3.19 -7.48
N ASP A 340 -10.76 -3.75 -7.19
CA ASP A 340 -10.57 -4.73 -6.14
C ASP A 340 -9.79 -4.13 -4.96
N LYS A 341 -10.08 -4.61 -3.74
CA LYS A 341 -9.34 -4.18 -2.53
C LYS A 341 -7.87 -4.59 -2.63
N ILE A 342 -6.96 -3.62 -2.44
CA ILE A 342 -5.52 -3.89 -2.34
C ILE A 342 -5.24 -4.88 -1.20
N SER A 343 -4.38 -5.87 -1.46
CA SER A 343 -4.07 -6.93 -0.51
C SER A 343 -2.60 -7.32 -0.59
N THR A 344 -1.86 -7.07 0.49
CA THR A 344 -0.45 -7.45 0.62
C THR A 344 -0.26 -8.96 0.64
N SER A 345 -1.14 -9.70 1.34
CA SER A 345 -1.06 -11.16 1.46
C SER A 345 -1.29 -11.88 0.13
N ARG A 346 -2.12 -11.30 -0.75
CA ARG A 346 -2.39 -11.83 -2.09
C ARG A 346 -1.51 -11.20 -3.18
N ASN A 347 -0.54 -10.38 -2.82
CA ASN A 347 0.28 -9.61 -3.75
C ASN A 347 -0.54 -8.79 -4.78
N TRP A 348 -1.77 -8.42 -4.44
CA TRP A 348 -2.64 -7.58 -5.27
C TRP A 348 -2.41 -6.12 -4.92
N ALA A 349 -1.35 -5.54 -5.50
CA ALA A 349 -0.91 -4.18 -5.20
C ALA A 349 -0.03 -3.63 -6.33
N VAL A 350 0.09 -2.31 -6.39
CA VAL A 350 1.17 -1.62 -7.10
C VAL A 350 2.19 -1.21 -6.05
N TRP A 351 3.33 -1.88 -6.04
CA TRP A 351 4.40 -1.66 -5.07
C TRP A 351 5.26 -0.47 -5.49
N LEU A 352 5.60 0.41 -4.53
CA LEU A 352 6.38 1.63 -4.83
C LEU A 352 7.76 1.31 -5.41
N HIS A 353 8.48 0.36 -4.83
CA HIS A 353 9.81 -0.03 -5.32
C HIS A 353 9.79 -0.59 -6.74
N GLU A 354 8.72 -1.33 -7.13
CA GLU A 354 8.54 -1.79 -8.50
C GLU A 354 8.14 -0.65 -9.45
N TYR A 355 7.23 0.23 -9.00
CA TYR A 355 6.84 1.40 -9.77
C TYR A 355 8.04 2.28 -10.13
N LEU A 356 8.95 2.52 -9.20
CA LEU A 356 10.15 3.33 -9.43
C LEU A 356 11.10 2.72 -10.48
N VAL A 357 11.08 1.41 -10.65
CA VAL A 357 11.82 0.69 -11.69
C VAL A 357 11.07 0.73 -13.03
N ASP A 358 9.76 0.48 -13.02
CA ASP A 358 8.94 0.42 -14.24
C ASP A 358 8.69 1.80 -14.87
N PHE A 359 8.68 2.87 -14.06
CA PHE A 359 8.39 4.24 -14.46
C PHE A 359 9.49 5.22 -14.00
N PRO A 360 10.73 5.08 -14.48
CA PRO A 360 11.82 5.97 -14.07
C PRO A 360 11.52 7.42 -14.43
N GLY A 361 11.75 8.34 -13.47
CA GLY A 361 11.51 9.78 -13.66
C GLY A 361 10.03 10.21 -13.62
N LYS A 362 9.09 9.29 -13.33
CA LYS A 362 7.66 9.59 -13.32
C LYS A 362 7.05 9.61 -11.90
N GLN A 363 7.86 9.96 -10.89
CA GLN A 363 7.39 10.08 -9.50
C GLN A 363 6.22 11.05 -9.38
N ASP A 364 6.33 12.23 -10.00
CA ASP A 364 5.29 13.27 -9.95
C ASP A 364 4.01 12.86 -10.69
N VAL A 365 4.10 12.00 -11.70
CA VAL A 365 2.90 11.45 -12.35
C VAL A 365 2.10 10.62 -11.35
N LEU A 366 2.76 9.74 -10.60
CA LEU A 366 2.07 8.95 -9.58
C LEU A 366 1.54 9.84 -8.45
N ARG A 367 2.34 10.80 -7.95
CA ARG A 367 1.90 11.76 -6.93
C ARG A 367 0.65 12.52 -7.38
N TYR A 368 0.62 12.99 -8.63
CA TYR A 368 -0.53 13.68 -9.21
C TYR A 368 -1.79 12.81 -9.21
N VAL A 369 -1.68 11.59 -9.72
CA VAL A 369 -2.82 10.66 -9.83
C VAL A 369 -3.32 10.23 -8.45
N LEU A 370 -2.41 9.92 -7.52
CA LEU A 370 -2.80 9.56 -6.16
C LEU A 370 -3.48 10.70 -5.41
N THR A 371 -3.03 11.94 -5.61
CA THR A 371 -3.70 13.12 -5.03
C THR A 371 -5.06 13.34 -5.68
N ALA A 372 -5.17 13.26 -7.02
CA ALA A 372 -6.44 13.42 -7.73
C ALA A 372 -7.49 12.36 -7.33
N ASN A 373 -7.01 11.16 -6.98
CA ASN A 373 -7.82 10.03 -6.53
C ASN A 373 -7.75 9.81 -5.01
N ALA A 374 -7.23 10.78 -4.23
CA ALA A 374 -7.12 10.64 -2.80
C ALA A 374 -8.48 10.28 -2.16
N PRO A 375 -8.57 9.23 -1.34
CA PRO A 375 -9.82 8.79 -0.74
C PRO A 375 -10.16 9.62 0.51
N GLU A 376 -10.32 10.93 0.35
CA GLU A 376 -10.48 11.88 1.46
C GLU A 376 -11.78 11.71 2.23
N THR A 377 -12.87 11.33 1.56
CA THR A 377 -14.21 11.25 2.16
C THR A 377 -14.90 9.90 1.97
N LYS A 378 -14.44 9.09 1.03
CA LYS A 378 -14.93 7.74 0.72
C LYS A 378 -13.84 6.95 0.02
N ASP A 379 -13.96 5.63 0.03
CA ASP A 379 -13.11 4.74 -0.74
C ASP A 379 -13.06 5.20 -2.21
N ASN A 380 -11.89 5.14 -2.81
CA ASN A 380 -11.67 5.50 -4.21
C ASN A 380 -10.92 4.39 -4.92
N ASN A 381 -10.69 4.54 -6.22
CA ASN A 381 -10.10 3.53 -7.06
C ASN A 381 -8.93 4.08 -7.89
N PHE A 382 -7.87 3.31 -8.00
CA PHE A 382 -6.78 3.52 -8.94
C PHE A 382 -6.94 2.54 -10.09
N THR A 383 -6.86 3.02 -11.32
CA THR A 383 -6.72 2.19 -12.51
C THR A 383 -5.54 2.66 -13.34
N TRP A 384 -4.86 1.74 -14.01
CA TRP A 384 -3.77 2.07 -14.92
C TRP A 384 -4.25 2.92 -16.10
N LYS A 385 -5.51 2.75 -16.51
CA LYS A 385 -6.14 3.58 -17.54
C LYS A 385 -6.30 5.03 -17.08
N ASP A 386 -6.82 5.27 -15.86
CA ASP A 386 -6.94 6.63 -15.31
C ASP A 386 -5.56 7.26 -15.10
N PHE A 387 -4.56 6.47 -14.67
CA PHE A 387 -3.17 6.92 -14.55
C PHE A 387 -2.62 7.46 -15.89
N GLN A 388 -2.78 6.72 -16.96
CA GLN A 388 -2.38 7.15 -18.31
C GLN A 388 -3.17 8.37 -18.78
N GLU A 389 -4.49 8.36 -18.61
CA GLU A 389 -5.37 9.43 -19.05
C GLU A 389 -5.05 10.75 -18.35
N ARG A 390 -4.84 10.75 -17.04
CA ARG A 390 -4.45 11.94 -16.28
C ARG A 390 -3.08 12.45 -16.69
N ASN A 391 -2.11 11.58 -16.87
CA ASN A 391 -0.82 12.00 -17.40
C ASN A 391 -0.95 12.66 -18.78
N ASN A 392 -1.60 11.97 -19.72
CA ASN A 392 -1.63 12.41 -21.11
C ASN A 392 -2.54 13.64 -21.33
N SER A 393 -3.70 13.69 -20.65
CA SER A 393 -4.70 14.73 -20.85
C SER A 393 -4.55 15.93 -19.92
N GLU A 394 -3.98 15.76 -18.71
CA GLU A 394 -3.84 16.85 -17.75
C GLU A 394 -2.39 17.33 -17.63
N LEU A 395 -1.43 16.44 -17.29
CA LEU A 395 -0.02 16.84 -17.12
C LEU A 395 0.64 17.21 -18.47
N VAL A 396 0.47 16.40 -19.50
CA VAL A 396 1.05 16.69 -20.83
C VAL A 396 0.25 17.75 -21.58
N ALA A 397 -1.06 17.52 -21.79
CA ALA A 397 -1.85 18.35 -22.69
C ALA A 397 -2.29 19.69 -22.10
N ILE A 398 -2.34 19.84 -20.76
CA ILE A 398 -2.70 21.12 -20.13
C ILE A 398 -1.47 21.77 -19.53
N TYR A 399 -0.85 21.18 -18.50
CA TYR A 399 0.26 21.79 -17.77
C TYR A 399 1.50 21.91 -18.65
N GLY A 400 2.02 20.80 -19.14
CA GLY A 400 3.23 20.76 -19.97
C GLY A 400 3.10 21.54 -21.26
N ASN A 401 1.93 21.47 -21.93
CA ASN A 401 1.67 22.22 -23.15
C ASN A 401 1.71 23.74 -22.92
N PHE A 402 1.07 24.24 -21.84
CA PHE A 402 1.12 25.67 -21.53
C PHE A 402 2.55 26.14 -21.27
N VAL A 403 3.28 25.45 -20.39
CA VAL A 403 4.68 25.76 -20.08
C VAL A 403 5.54 25.76 -21.34
N ASN A 404 5.46 24.71 -22.14
CA ASN A 404 6.25 24.60 -23.37
C ASN A 404 5.94 25.72 -24.36
N ARG A 405 4.66 26.06 -24.57
CA ARG A 405 4.26 27.16 -25.47
C ARG A 405 4.82 28.50 -25.00
N ALA A 406 4.69 28.85 -23.72
CA ALA A 406 5.18 30.11 -23.17
C ALA A 406 6.72 30.22 -23.31
N LEU A 407 7.45 29.18 -22.94
CA LEU A 407 8.92 29.17 -22.98
C LEU A 407 9.45 29.15 -24.42
N GLN A 408 8.89 28.32 -25.30
CA GLN A 408 9.34 28.19 -26.69
C GLN A 408 9.05 29.48 -27.50
N LEU A 409 7.93 30.12 -27.29
CA LEU A 409 7.63 31.40 -27.96
C LEU A 409 8.53 32.54 -27.46
N THR A 410 8.84 32.55 -26.15
CA THR A 410 9.80 33.48 -25.58
C THR A 410 11.21 33.26 -26.13
N LYS A 411 11.65 32.01 -26.24
CA LYS A 411 12.92 31.66 -26.87
C LYS A 411 12.96 32.12 -28.33
N LYS A 412 11.90 31.83 -29.09
CA LYS A 412 11.81 32.13 -30.51
C LYS A 412 11.85 33.62 -30.80
N TYR A 413 11.15 34.44 -30.01
CA TYR A 413 10.95 35.87 -30.32
C TYR A 413 11.92 36.79 -29.57
N TRP A 414 12.38 36.41 -28.38
CA TRP A 414 13.29 37.20 -27.54
C TRP A 414 14.51 36.42 -27.03
N ASN A 415 14.89 35.38 -27.74
CA ASN A 415 16.07 34.58 -27.38
C ASN A 415 16.09 34.15 -25.91
N GLY A 416 14.92 33.86 -25.34
CA GLY A 416 14.74 33.44 -23.94
C GLY A 416 14.84 34.56 -22.91
N VAL A 417 14.85 35.82 -23.32
CA VAL A 417 14.79 36.97 -22.41
C VAL A 417 13.34 37.33 -22.12
N VAL A 418 13.01 37.52 -20.85
CA VAL A 418 11.68 37.95 -20.39
C VAL A 418 11.38 39.35 -20.95
N PRO A 419 10.35 39.53 -21.80
CA PRO A 419 10.07 40.82 -22.42
C PRO A 419 9.44 41.82 -21.44
N THR A 420 9.64 43.12 -21.66
CA THR A 420 8.98 44.18 -20.90
C THR A 420 7.52 44.27 -21.33
N PRO A 421 6.56 44.14 -20.42
CA PRO A 421 5.14 44.27 -20.76
C PRO A 421 4.78 45.75 -21.12
N GLY A 422 3.84 45.94 -22.05
CA GLY A 422 3.21 47.20 -22.31
C GLY A 422 1.91 47.37 -21.52
N ASN A 423 1.01 48.21 -22.07
CA ASN A 423 -0.30 48.43 -21.47
C ASN A 423 -1.15 47.14 -21.48
N LEU A 424 -1.80 46.87 -20.36
CA LEU A 424 -2.71 45.71 -20.21
C LEU A 424 -4.05 46.03 -20.92
N LEU A 425 -4.52 45.12 -21.74
CA LEU A 425 -5.86 45.08 -22.30
C LEU A 425 -6.83 44.37 -21.36
N ASP A 426 -8.12 44.37 -21.69
CA ASP A 426 -9.15 43.73 -20.85
C ASP A 426 -8.94 42.20 -20.69
N VAL A 427 -8.48 41.55 -21.76
CA VAL A 427 -8.14 40.11 -21.71
C VAL A 427 -7.01 39.82 -20.73
N ASP A 428 -6.03 40.73 -20.61
CA ASP A 428 -4.91 40.60 -19.67
C ASP A 428 -5.38 40.81 -18.24
N ARG A 429 -6.14 41.89 -18.02
CA ARG A 429 -6.74 42.19 -16.70
C ARG A 429 -7.62 41.05 -16.22
N LYS A 430 -8.43 40.49 -17.13
CA LYS A 430 -9.26 39.31 -16.82
C LYS A 430 -8.40 38.10 -16.40
N ALA A 431 -7.34 37.79 -17.13
CA ALA A 431 -6.46 36.70 -16.79
C ALA A 431 -5.81 36.91 -15.41
N VAL A 432 -5.31 38.10 -15.12
CA VAL A 432 -4.74 38.46 -13.81
C VAL A 432 -5.77 38.30 -12.70
N GLU A 433 -7.00 38.81 -12.90
CA GLU A 433 -8.09 38.74 -11.92
C GLU A 433 -8.42 37.29 -11.57
N GLU A 434 -8.39 36.37 -12.54
CA GLU A 434 -8.73 34.95 -12.34
C GLU A 434 -7.70 34.19 -11.50
N PHE A 435 -6.43 34.60 -11.47
CA PHE A 435 -5.41 33.87 -10.72
C PHE A 435 -4.86 34.62 -9.49
N LYS A 436 -5.16 35.92 -9.31
CA LYS A 436 -4.63 36.68 -8.17
C LYS A 436 -4.98 36.11 -6.81
N ASP A 437 -6.13 35.47 -6.66
CA ASP A 437 -6.65 34.92 -5.42
C ASP A 437 -6.28 33.43 -5.24
N VAL A 438 -5.45 32.87 -6.12
CA VAL A 438 -5.09 31.44 -6.10
C VAL A 438 -4.41 31.05 -4.78
N LYS A 439 -3.59 31.95 -4.23
CA LYS A 439 -2.90 31.72 -2.95
C LYS A 439 -3.91 31.51 -1.82
N ASP A 440 -4.84 32.43 -1.66
CA ASP A 440 -5.81 32.39 -0.55
C ASP A 440 -6.75 31.18 -0.68
N LYS A 441 -7.16 30.84 -1.90
CA LYS A 441 -7.96 29.64 -2.18
C LYS A 441 -7.19 28.35 -1.83
N MET A 442 -5.94 28.26 -2.26
CA MET A 442 -5.12 27.09 -1.98
C MET A 442 -4.76 27.00 -0.49
N GLU A 443 -4.50 28.11 0.20
CA GLU A 443 -4.28 28.15 1.64
C GLU A 443 -5.47 27.56 2.41
N GLN A 444 -6.67 28.06 2.12
CA GLN A 444 -7.90 27.57 2.75
C GLN A 444 -8.08 26.04 2.55
N LEU A 445 -7.81 25.57 1.35
CA LEU A 445 -7.94 24.13 1.04
C LEU A 445 -6.86 23.29 1.71
N LEU A 446 -5.59 23.73 1.70
CA LEU A 446 -4.48 23.00 2.30
C LEU A 446 -4.55 23.02 3.83
N ASP A 447 -4.90 24.13 4.45
CA ASP A 447 -5.10 24.22 5.89
C ASP A 447 -6.31 23.39 6.35
N GLY A 448 -7.32 23.19 5.49
CA GLY A 448 -8.44 22.29 5.69
C GLY A 448 -8.20 20.84 5.27
N PHE A 449 -6.99 20.46 4.84
CA PHE A 449 -6.62 19.13 4.37
C PHE A 449 -7.41 18.63 3.16
N HIS A 450 -7.85 19.54 2.26
CA HIS A 450 -8.56 19.26 1.01
C HIS A 450 -7.57 19.23 -0.17
N PHE A 451 -6.71 18.23 -0.21
CA PHE A 451 -5.59 18.16 -1.15
C PHE A 451 -6.03 17.99 -2.62
N ARG A 452 -7.13 17.26 -2.86
CA ARG A 452 -7.70 17.08 -4.21
C ARG A 452 -8.13 18.41 -4.81
N GLU A 453 -8.90 19.20 -4.05
CA GLU A 453 -9.35 20.52 -4.49
C GLU A 453 -8.17 21.49 -4.64
N ALA A 454 -7.20 21.47 -3.73
CA ALA A 454 -6.00 22.30 -3.81
C ALA A 454 -5.17 22.00 -5.07
N GLN A 455 -4.96 20.73 -5.42
CA GLN A 455 -4.29 20.33 -6.66
C GLN A 455 -5.07 20.78 -7.90
N LYS A 456 -6.40 20.70 -7.85
CA LYS A 456 -7.27 21.18 -8.93
C LYS A 456 -7.15 22.68 -9.15
N GLU A 457 -7.03 23.48 -8.08
CA GLU A 457 -6.78 24.93 -8.19
C GLU A 457 -5.39 25.21 -8.78
N ALA A 458 -4.34 24.47 -8.40
CA ALA A 458 -3.04 24.58 -9.06
C ALA A 458 -3.14 24.27 -10.57
N MET A 459 -3.86 23.22 -10.97
CA MET A 459 -4.07 22.88 -12.38
C MET A 459 -4.91 23.95 -13.11
N ASN A 460 -5.78 24.66 -12.41
CA ASN A 460 -6.57 25.75 -12.97
C ASN A 460 -5.69 26.90 -13.49
N LEU A 461 -4.55 27.19 -12.86
CA LEU A 461 -3.57 28.15 -13.38
C LEU A 461 -3.11 27.80 -14.79
N ALA A 462 -2.82 26.53 -15.04
CA ALA A 462 -2.41 26.06 -16.36
C ALA A 462 -3.55 26.18 -17.39
N ARG A 463 -4.80 25.95 -16.97
CA ARG A 463 -5.98 26.15 -17.83
C ARG A 463 -6.18 27.63 -18.19
N ILE A 464 -6.03 28.52 -17.21
CA ILE A 464 -6.09 30.00 -17.45
C ILE A 464 -5.01 30.37 -18.45
N GLY A 465 -3.77 29.91 -18.25
CA GLY A 465 -2.65 30.17 -19.14
C GLY A 465 -2.86 29.68 -20.57
N ASN A 466 -3.35 28.44 -20.76
CA ASN A 466 -3.65 27.90 -22.08
C ASN A 466 -4.76 28.67 -22.80
N ARG A 467 -5.82 29.03 -22.07
CA ARG A 467 -6.90 29.87 -22.63
C ARG A 467 -6.35 31.22 -23.01
N TYR A 468 -5.66 31.92 -22.13
CA TYR A 468 -5.11 33.24 -22.34
C TYR A 468 -4.17 33.31 -23.57
N ILE A 469 -3.17 32.41 -23.65
CA ILE A 469 -2.23 32.38 -24.78
C ILE A 469 -2.93 32.03 -26.11
N THR A 470 -4.02 31.25 -26.03
CA THR A 470 -4.83 30.88 -27.21
C THR A 470 -5.72 32.02 -27.66
N GLU A 471 -6.37 32.78 -26.76
CA GLU A 471 -7.17 33.93 -27.07
C GLU A 471 -6.34 35.10 -27.65
N CYS A 472 -5.09 35.26 -27.14
CA CYS A 472 -4.18 36.30 -27.61
C CYS A 472 -3.42 35.97 -28.90
N GLU A 473 -3.35 34.72 -29.33
CA GLU A 473 -2.71 34.22 -30.56
C GLU A 473 -1.34 34.87 -30.87
N PRO A 474 -0.36 34.92 -29.97
CA PRO A 474 0.91 35.64 -30.15
C PRO A 474 1.68 35.23 -31.40
N TRP A 475 1.50 34.00 -31.90
CA TRP A 475 2.12 33.53 -33.17
C TRP A 475 1.51 34.19 -34.42
N LYS A 476 0.27 34.67 -34.37
CA LYS A 476 -0.33 35.43 -35.45
C LYS A 476 0.01 36.91 -35.35
N VAL A 477 -0.06 37.47 -34.15
CA VAL A 477 0.12 38.90 -33.86
C VAL A 477 1.58 39.36 -33.97
N TRP A 478 2.56 38.46 -33.80
CA TRP A 478 3.99 38.78 -33.81
C TRP A 478 4.46 39.65 -34.98
N LYS A 479 3.93 39.45 -36.18
CA LYS A 479 4.34 40.19 -37.38
C LYS A 479 3.74 41.58 -37.48
N THR A 480 2.61 41.83 -36.85
CA THR A 480 1.84 43.06 -36.93
C THR A 480 1.95 43.93 -35.69
N ASP A 481 2.06 43.34 -34.51
CA ASP A 481 2.18 44.03 -33.24
C ASP A 481 3.07 43.24 -32.26
N PRO A 482 4.39 43.33 -32.42
CA PRO A 482 5.34 42.64 -31.52
C PRO A 482 5.27 43.19 -30.08
N ASP A 483 4.88 44.44 -29.86
CA ASP A 483 4.78 45.02 -28.52
C ASP A 483 3.61 44.39 -27.74
N ARG A 484 2.51 44.11 -28.42
CA ARG A 484 1.42 43.33 -27.83
C ARG A 484 1.90 41.93 -27.38
N VAL A 485 2.72 41.27 -28.21
CA VAL A 485 3.24 39.93 -27.92
C VAL A 485 4.20 39.96 -26.71
N LYS A 486 4.94 41.06 -26.46
CA LYS A 486 5.73 41.24 -25.24
C LYS A 486 4.88 41.09 -23.98
N THR A 487 3.73 41.81 -23.97
CA THR A 487 2.79 41.76 -22.83
C THR A 487 2.20 40.36 -22.63
N VAL A 488 1.77 39.73 -23.73
CA VAL A 488 1.20 38.37 -23.67
C VAL A 488 2.19 37.35 -23.11
N LEU A 489 3.43 37.36 -23.59
CA LEU A 489 4.44 36.41 -23.16
C LEU A 489 4.97 36.74 -21.77
N ASN A 490 5.13 38.01 -21.40
CA ASN A 490 5.48 38.37 -20.03
C ASN A 490 4.46 37.77 -19.04
N LEU A 491 3.15 38.04 -19.26
CA LEU A 491 2.11 37.54 -18.36
C LEU A 491 2.00 36.01 -18.37
N SER A 492 2.19 35.40 -19.55
CA SER A 492 2.26 33.91 -19.63
C SER A 492 3.43 33.35 -18.80
N LEU A 493 4.60 34.00 -18.81
CA LEU A 493 5.76 33.60 -18.01
C LEU A 493 5.51 33.81 -16.50
N GLN A 494 4.80 34.87 -16.11
CA GLN A 494 4.40 35.03 -14.70
C GLN A 494 3.49 33.88 -14.25
N LEU A 495 2.53 33.46 -15.09
CA LEU A 495 1.69 32.29 -14.80
C LEU A 495 2.50 30.99 -14.71
N VAL A 496 3.50 30.80 -15.59
CA VAL A 496 4.40 29.66 -15.54
C VAL A 496 5.22 29.67 -14.23
N ALA A 497 5.70 30.82 -13.79
CA ALA A 497 6.40 30.96 -12.51
C ALA A 497 5.46 30.62 -11.31
N ASN A 498 4.23 31.11 -11.35
CA ASN A 498 3.21 30.77 -10.35
C ASN A 498 2.93 29.24 -10.30
N LEU A 499 2.89 28.56 -11.45
CA LEU A 499 2.72 27.10 -11.51
C LEU A 499 3.85 26.36 -10.77
N SER A 500 5.09 26.85 -10.88
CA SER A 500 6.22 26.25 -10.19
C SER A 500 6.14 26.33 -8.66
N ILE A 501 5.41 27.33 -8.15
CA ILE A 501 5.16 27.51 -6.71
C ILE A 501 3.93 26.71 -6.30
N ALA A 502 2.83 26.82 -7.04
CA ALA A 502 1.56 26.16 -6.72
C ALA A 502 1.68 24.63 -6.71
N PHE A 503 2.47 24.06 -7.62
CA PHE A 503 2.68 22.62 -7.72
C PHE A 503 3.82 22.07 -6.85
N GLU A 504 4.65 22.90 -6.22
CA GLU A 504 5.75 22.43 -5.37
C GLU A 504 5.30 21.45 -4.26
N PRO A 505 4.18 21.63 -3.56
CA PRO A 505 3.72 20.68 -2.57
C PRO A 505 3.33 19.32 -3.17
N PHE A 506 2.84 19.30 -4.40
CA PHE A 506 2.29 18.12 -5.08
C PHE A 506 3.31 17.41 -5.97
N LEU A 507 4.04 18.18 -6.78
CA LEU A 507 4.92 17.74 -7.86
C LEU A 507 6.34 18.33 -7.69
N PRO A 508 7.08 17.94 -6.65
CA PRO A 508 8.34 18.60 -6.29
C PRO A 508 9.43 18.47 -7.34
N PHE A 509 9.48 17.35 -8.08
CA PHE A 509 10.51 17.14 -9.11
C PHE A 509 10.24 18.04 -10.32
N SER A 510 9.03 18.03 -10.85
CA SER A 510 8.63 18.88 -11.99
C SER A 510 8.69 20.36 -11.64
N SER A 511 8.30 20.74 -10.41
CA SER A 511 8.40 22.12 -9.95
C SER A 511 9.86 22.60 -9.84
N LYS A 512 10.75 21.76 -9.34
CA LYS A 512 12.19 22.02 -9.28
C LYS A 512 12.76 22.17 -10.70
N ASP A 513 12.38 21.28 -11.61
CA ASP A 513 12.84 21.33 -13.01
C ASP A 513 12.32 22.58 -13.73
N LEU A 514 11.03 22.93 -13.52
CA LEU A 514 10.45 24.16 -14.07
C LEU A 514 11.17 25.41 -13.55
N ARG A 515 11.48 25.49 -12.25
CA ARG A 515 12.27 26.60 -11.69
C ARG A 515 13.67 26.68 -12.28
N ALA A 516 14.30 25.55 -12.56
CA ALA A 516 15.59 25.52 -13.25
C ALA A 516 15.49 26.11 -14.67
N MET A 517 14.45 25.77 -15.44
CA MET A 517 14.18 26.39 -16.74
C MET A 517 13.94 27.91 -16.64
N LEU A 518 13.25 28.35 -15.59
CA LEU A 518 12.98 29.75 -15.31
C LEU A 518 14.19 30.51 -14.71
N ARG A 519 15.22 29.80 -14.23
CA ARG A 519 16.31 30.33 -13.38
C ARG A 519 15.76 31.12 -12.19
N LEU A 520 14.71 30.56 -11.55
CA LEU A 520 14.03 31.14 -10.40
C LEU A 520 14.62 30.52 -9.11
N ASP A 521 15.64 31.17 -8.55
CA ASP A 521 16.37 30.65 -7.39
C ASP A 521 15.67 30.94 -6.06
N SER A 522 14.90 32.02 -5.99
CA SER A 522 14.18 32.43 -4.78
C SER A 522 12.68 32.47 -5.05
N PHE A 523 11.92 31.81 -4.18
CA PHE A 523 10.47 31.76 -4.22
C PHE A 523 9.91 31.48 -2.82
N ASP A 524 8.72 32.02 -2.57
CA ASP A 524 7.99 31.85 -1.34
C ASP A 524 6.53 31.60 -1.65
N TRP A 525 5.82 30.95 -0.73
CA TRP A 525 4.35 30.80 -0.87
C TRP A 525 3.61 32.15 -0.97
N LYS A 526 4.10 33.19 -0.26
CA LYS A 526 3.52 34.53 -0.31
C LYS A 526 3.54 35.16 -1.72
N ASP A 527 4.45 34.68 -2.59
CA ASP A 527 4.64 35.20 -3.93
C ASP A 527 3.62 34.60 -4.93
N LEU A 528 2.89 33.57 -4.53
CA LEU A 528 1.84 32.95 -5.34
C LEU A 528 0.71 33.94 -5.61
N GLY A 529 0.32 34.09 -6.90
CA GLY A 529 -0.62 35.09 -7.40
C GLY A 529 0.07 36.38 -7.90
N SER A 530 1.38 36.50 -7.79
CA SER A 530 2.14 37.67 -8.25
C SER A 530 2.29 37.67 -9.76
N THR A 531 2.27 38.92 -10.34
CA THR A 531 2.56 39.19 -11.75
C THR A 531 3.98 39.73 -11.98
N ASP A 532 4.85 39.63 -10.98
CA ASP A 532 6.20 40.25 -11.00
C ASP A 532 7.29 39.28 -10.48
N LEU A 533 7.09 37.96 -10.67
CA LEU A 533 8.06 36.93 -10.27
C LEU A 533 9.31 36.92 -11.16
N LEU A 534 9.12 37.14 -12.44
CA LEU A 534 10.19 37.22 -13.43
C LEU A 534 10.32 38.65 -13.95
N LYS A 535 11.45 39.29 -13.68
CA LYS A 535 11.68 40.68 -14.08
C LYS A 535 11.96 40.77 -15.58
N PRO A 536 11.53 41.86 -16.25
CA PRO A 536 11.95 42.15 -17.61
C PRO A 536 13.46 42.15 -17.77
N GLY A 537 13.99 41.55 -18.84
CA GLY A 537 15.42 41.33 -19.05
C GLY A 537 16.02 40.07 -18.41
N HIS A 538 15.24 39.33 -17.59
CA HIS A 538 15.69 38.08 -17.01
C HIS A 538 15.88 37.00 -18.09
N GLN A 539 17.03 36.30 -18.05
CA GLN A 539 17.39 35.28 -19.04
C GLN A 539 16.93 33.89 -18.57
N LEU A 540 16.05 33.26 -19.32
CA LEU A 540 15.59 31.89 -19.11
C LEU A 540 16.66 30.86 -19.55
N ALA A 541 16.61 29.66 -19.02
CA ALA A 541 17.39 28.53 -19.51
C ALA A 541 16.75 27.91 -20.77
N GLU A 542 17.42 26.92 -21.34
CA GLU A 542 16.92 26.16 -22.48
C GLU A 542 15.65 25.39 -22.13
N PRO A 543 14.52 25.60 -22.82
CA PRO A 543 13.27 24.91 -22.52
C PRO A 543 13.28 23.46 -23.00
N HIS A 544 12.74 22.57 -22.18
CA HIS A 544 12.48 21.17 -22.51
C HIS A 544 11.09 20.74 -22.00
N LEU A 545 10.66 19.54 -22.36
CA LEU A 545 9.34 19.04 -21.96
C LEU A 545 9.37 18.56 -20.49
N LEU A 546 8.42 19.04 -19.69
CA LEU A 546 8.24 18.62 -18.29
C LEU A 546 7.65 17.21 -18.18
N PHE A 547 6.75 16.85 -19.11
CA PHE A 547 6.03 15.60 -19.09
C PHE A 547 6.02 14.98 -20.48
N GLU A 548 6.09 13.65 -20.53
CA GLU A 548 5.98 12.85 -21.72
C GLU A 548 4.74 11.97 -21.66
N LYS A 549 4.18 11.66 -22.83
CA LYS A 549 3.07 10.72 -22.92
C LYS A 549 3.48 9.32 -22.44
N ILE A 550 2.53 8.63 -21.88
CA ILE A 550 2.62 7.22 -21.56
C ILE A 550 1.84 6.47 -22.61
N GLU A 551 2.51 5.56 -23.32
CA GLU A 551 1.94 4.78 -24.42
C GLU A 551 1.18 3.57 -23.90
N ASP A 552 0.27 3.02 -24.73
CA ASP A 552 -0.64 1.94 -24.36
C ASP A 552 0.13 0.65 -23.97
N GLU A 553 1.25 0.38 -24.64
CA GLU A 553 2.08 -0.80 -24.37
C GLU A 553 2.67 -0.82 -22.96
N VAL A 554 3.00 0.36 -22.40
CA VAL A 554 3.51 0.48 -21.03
C VAL A 554 2.42 0.12 -20.03
N ILE A 555 1.21 0.58 -20.27
CA ILE A 555 0.04 0.29 -19.43
C ILE A 555 -0.34 -1.19 -19.54
N GLN A 556 -0.33 -1.76 -20.76
CA GLN A 556 -0.66 -3.17 -20.97
C GLN A 556 0.27 -4.09 -20.16
N LYS A 557 1.57 -3.79 -20.08
CA LYS A 557 2.52 -4.54 -19.25
C LYS A 557 2.11 -4.56 -17.76
N GLN A 558 1.59 -3.46 -17.24
CA GLN A 558 1.13 -3.42 -15.85
C GLN A 558 -0.16 -4.21 -15.63
N LEU A 559 -1.09 -4.14 -16.60
CA LEU A 559 -2.30 -4.96 -16.57
C LEU A 559 -1.98 -6.46 -16.67
N ASP A 560 -1.00 -6.84 -17.48
CA ASP A 560 -0.55 -8.22 -17.62
C ASP A 560 0.08 -8.74 -16.32
N LYS A 561 0.88 -7.91 -15.59
CA LYS A 561 1.39 -8.24 -14.25
C LYS A 561 0.25 -8.55 -13.29
N LEU A 562 -0.77 -7.67 -13.25
CA LEU A 562 -1.92 -7.86 -12.37
C LEU A 562 -2.72 -9.12 -12.75
N ALA A 563 -2.93 -9.37 -14.04
CA ALA A 563 -3.61 -10.58 -14.52
C ALA A 563 -2.86 -11.86 -14.13
N ALA A 564 -1.53 -11.86 -14.24
CA ALA A 564 -0.68 -12.97 -13.79
C ALA A 564 -0.81 -13.22 -12.29
N THR A 565 -0.79 -12.15 -11.48
CA THR A 565 -0.98 -12.23 -10.02
C THR A 565 -2.36 -12.80 -9.67
N LYS A 566 -3.42 -12.34 -10.34
CA LYS A 566 -4.78 -12.84 -10.12
C LYS A 566 -4.89 -14.34 -10.42
N LYS A 567 -4.33 -14.76 -11.54
CA LYS A 567 -4.28 -16.18 -11.95
C LYS A 567 -3.52 -17.04 -10.94
N ALA A 568 -2.39 -16.55 -10.43
CA ALA A 568 -1.61 -17.26 -9.41
C ALA A 568 -2.42 -17.41 -8.09
N ASN A 569 -3.10 -16.37 -7.64
CA ASN A 569 -3.96 -16.40 -6.45
C ASN A 569 -5.15 -17.36 -6.61
N GLU A 570 -5.77 -17.41 -7.79
CA GLU A 570 -6.86 -18.34 -8.11
C GLU A 570 -6.37 -19.79 -8.08
N ALA A 571 -5.19 -20.05 -8.61
CA ALA A 571 -4.56 -21.37 -8.57
C ALA A 571 -4.20 -21.80 -7.15
N GLU A 572 -3.60 -20.90 -6.35
CA GLU A 572 -3.28 -21.17 -4.93
C GLU A 572 -4.54 -21.48 -4.12
N LYS A 573 -5.62 -20.71 -4.32
CA LYS A 573 -6.90 -20.96 -3.68
C LYS A 573 -7.49 -22.31 -4.10
N ALA A 574 -7.47 -22.62 -5.38
CA ALA A 574 -7.97 -23.89 -5.88
C ALA A 574 -7.18 -25.07 -5.30
N ALA A 575 -5.86 -24.92 -5.13
CA ALA A 575 -5.00 -25.93 -4.48
C ALA A 575 -5.35 -26.11 -2.99
N ALA A 576 -5.59 -24.99 -2.28
CA ALA A 576 -5.95 -25.02 -0.86
C ALA A 576 -7.35 -25.62 -0.63
N ASP A 577 -8.30 -25.36 -1.54
CA ASP A 577 -9.68 -25.85 -1.47
C ASP A 577 -9.81 -27.33 -1.97
N TYR A 578 -8.74 -27.89 -2.55
CA TYR A 578 -8.76 -29.26 -3.05
C TYR A 578 -8.95 -30.28 -1.95
N LYS A 579 -9.98 -31.10 -2.07
CA LYS A 579 -10.21 -32.28 -1.23
C LYS A 579 -10.08 -33.53 -2.08
N ALA A 580 -9.17 -34.42 -1.69
CA ALA A 580 -9.06 -35.71 -2.33
C ALA A 580 -10.41 -36.44 -2.32
N ALA A 581 -10.72 -37.12 -3.41
CA ALA A 581 -11.93 -37.94 -3.48
C ALA A 581 -11.92 -38.98 -2.32
N PRO A 582 -13.07 -39.28 -1.73
CA PRO A 582 -13.12 -40.31 -0.70
C PRO A 582 -12.56 -41.65 -1.20
N ILE A 583 -11.82 -42.33 -0.33
CA ILE A 583 -11.33 -43.68 -0.63
C ILE A 583 -12.54 -44.59 -0.88
N LYS A 584 -12.51 -45.32 -2.00
CA LYS A 584 -13.56 -46.30 -2.32
C LYS A 584 -13.58 -47.42 -1.27
N PRO A 585 -14.71 -48.16 -1.17
CA PRO A 585 -14.76 -49.33 -0.28
C PRO A 585 -13.61 -50.29 -0.55
N ASN A 586 -13.17 -50.97 0.53
CA ASN A 586 -12.14 -52.00 0.42
C ASN A 586 -12.56 -53.06 -0.59
N VAL A 587 -11.59 -53.54 -1.36
CA VAL A 587 -11.73 -54.69 -2.24
C VAL A 587 -10.83 -55.81 -1.77
N ASP A 588 -11.26 -57.07 -1.96
CA ASP A 588 -10.43 -58.22 -1.62
C ASP A 588 -9.20 -58.28 -2.54
N PHE A 589 -8.08 -58.77 -2.00
CA PHE A 589 -6.85 -58.89 -2.76
C PHE A 589 -7.03 -59.76 -4.06
N SER A 590 -7.90 -60.78 -4.00
CA SER A 590 -8.29 -61.60 -5.12
C SER A 590 -8.96 -60.84 -6.30
N GLU A 591 -9.60 -59.69 -6.02
CA GLU A 591 -10.13 -58.79 -7.07
C GLU A 591 -9.01 -57.98 -7.72
N TRP A 592 -8.00 -57.55 -6.94
CA TRP A 592 -6.80 -56.93 -7.43
C TRP A 592 -5.99 -57.85 -8.38
N GLU A 593 -5.78 -59.12 -7.92
CA GLU A 593 -5.05 -60.11 -8.72
C GLU A 593 -5.66 -60.43 -10.10
N LYS A 594 -6.93 -60.07 -10.33
CA LYS A 594 -7.56 -60.18 -11.62
C LYS A 594 -7.13 -59.11 -12.61
N LEU A 595 -6.50 -58.02 -12.15
CA LEU A 595 -6.02 -56.98 -13.05
C LEU A 595 -4.57 -57.28 -13.43
N ASP A 596 -4.30 -57.25 -14.75
CA ASP A 596 -2.96 -57.34 -15.30
C ASP A 596 -2.46 -55.96 -15.70
N ILE A 597 -1.74 -55.32 -14.79
CA ILE A 597 -1.16 -53.98 -15.02
C ILE A 597 0.28 -54.18 -15.50
N ARG A 598 0.66 -53.60 -16.59
CA ARG A 598 1.98 -53.74 -17.21
C ARG A 598 2.61 -52.45 -17.60
N VAL A 599 3.91 -52.46 -17.79
CA VAL A 599 4.68 -51.39 -18.42
C VAL A 599 4.62 -51.57 -19.93
N GLY A 600 4.28 -50.53 -20.64
CA GLY A 600 4.28 -50.49 -22.10
C GLY A 600 5.16 -49.37 -22.63
N HIS A 601 5.97 -49.65 -23.65
CA HIS A 601 6.76 -48.64 -24.32
C HIS A 601 5.95 -48.04 -25.50
N VAL A 602 5.79 -46.75 -25.57
CA VAL A 602 5.05 -46.05 -26.62
C VAL A 602 5.93 -45.97 -27.87
N LYS A 603 5.71 -46.82 -28.84
CA LYS A 603 6.43 -46.83 -30.12
C LYS A 603 5.93 -45.73 -31.04
N ASP A 604 4.61 -45.52 -31.06
CA ASP A 604 3.96 -44.47 -31.86
C ASP A 604 2.71 -43.94 -31.19
N CYS A 605 2.39 -42.67 -31.46
CA CYS A 605 1.21 -42.00 -30.96
C CYS A 605 0.71 -41.00 -32.00
N HIS A 606 -0.59 -41.01 -32.33
CA HIS A 606 -1.17 -40.05 -33.26
C HIS A 606 -2.65 -39.75 -32.95
N PRO A 607 -3.17 -38.56 -33.37
CA PRO A 607 -4.56 -38.21 -33.18
C PRO A 607 -5.50 -39.12 -33.96
N VAL A 608 -6.63 -39.50 -33.36
CA VAL A 608 -7.65 -40.30 -34.02
C VAL A 608 -8.45 -39.43 -35.00
N LYS A 609 -8.58 -39.86 -36.27
CA LYS A 609 -9.37 -39.15 -37.29
C LYS A 609 -10.81 -38.89 -36.78
N LYS A 610 -11.29 -37.68 -36.96
CA LYS A 610 -12.63 -37.20 -36.52
C LYS A 610 -12.85 -37.18 -35.00
N SER A 611 -11.77 -37.24 -34.18
CA SER A 611 -11.85 -37.04 -32.75
C SER A 611 -10.84 -35.97 -32.30
N ASN A 612 -11.29 -34.98 -31.52
CA ASN A 612 -10.44 -33.98 -30.88
C ASN A 612 -10.08 -34.38 -29.43
N LYS A 613 -10.49 -35.59 -29.01
CA LYS A 613 -10.29 -36.07 -27.62
C LYS A 613 -9.36 -37.26 -27.52
N LEU A 614 -9.23 -38.06 -28.61
CA LEU A 614 -8.57 -39.35 -28.58
C LEU A 614 -7.19 -39.30 -29.25
N LEU A 615 -6.20 -39.87 -28.53
CA LEU A 615 -4.93 -40.30 -29.09
C LEU A 615 -4.92 -41.84 -29.27
N GLN A 616 -4.38 -42.30 -30.37
CA GLN A 616 -4.12 -43.72 -30.64
C GLN A 616 -2.67 -44.01 -30.33
N PHE A 617 -2.43 -44.99 -29.51
CA PHE A 617 -1.12 -45.47 -29.10
C PHE A 617 -0.81 -46.81 -29.72
N THR A 618 0.43 -46.97 -30.21
CA THR A 618 1.04 -48.24 -30.54
C THR A 618 2.06 -48.56 -29.45
N ILE A 619 1.78 -49.55 -28.63
CA ILE A 619 2.54 -49.89 -27.43
C ILE A 619 3.21 -51.25 -27.61
N ASP A 620 4.54 -51.27 -27.39
CA ASP A 620 5.28 -52.53 -27.16
C ASP A 620 5.02 -52.95 -25.70
N ASP A 621 4.35 -54.09 -25.54
CA ASP A 621 4.02 -54.70 -24.25
C ASP A 621 4.87 -55.97 -23.92
N GLY A 622 5.94 -56.18 -24.69
CA GLY A 622 6.84 -57.31 -24.51
C GLY A 622 6.27 -58.65 -25.05
N SER A 623 5.07 -58.71 -25.64
CA SER A 623 4.45 -59.93 -26.18
C SER A 623 4.96 -60.33 -27.57
N GLY A 624 5.73 -59.45 -28.20
CA GLY A 624 6.19 -59.64 -29.59
C GLY A 624 5.20 -59.07 -30.66
N THR A 625 4.04 -58.60 -30.23
CA THR A 625 3.04 -57.92 -31.10
C THR A 625 2.66 -56.62 -30.50
N ASP A 626 2.64 -55.53 -31.32
CA ASP A 626 2.30 -54.23 -30.87
C ASP A 626 0.81 -54.12 -30.48
N ARG A 627 0.53 -53.48 -29.35
CA ARG A 627 -0.82 -53.28 -28.81
C ARG A 627 -1.36 -51.91 -29.19
N THR A 628 -2.61 -51.84 -29.64
CA THR A 628 -3.28 -50.60 -29.90
C THR A 628 -4.13 -50.18 -28.67
N ILE A 629 -3.90 -48.99 -28.14
CA ILE A 629 -4.72 -48.40 -27.05
C ILE A 629 -5.18 -47.02 -27.49
N LEU A 630 -6.46 -46.72 -27.24
CA LEU A 630 -7.05 -45.39 -27.40
C LEU A 630 -7.24 -44.72 -26.03
N SER A 631 -6.74 -43.49 -25.91
CA SER A 631 -6.87 -42.71 -24.65
C SER A 631 -7.44 -41.31 -24.91
N GLY A 632 -8.29 -40.85 -24.00
CA GLY A 632 -8.97 -39.56 -24.07
C GLY A 632 -8.12 -38.36 -23.65
N ILE A 633 -6.84 -38.37 -23.95
CA ILE A 633 -5.87 -37.38 -23.40
C ILE A 633 -5.33 -36.38 -24.43
N ALA A 634 -5.91 -36.33 -25.64
CA ALA A 634 -5.48 -35.40 -26.70
C ALA A 634 -5.58 -33.90 -26.33
N LYS A 635 -6.37 -33.57 -25.31
CA LYS A 635 -6.46 -32.21 -24.75
C LYS A 635 -5.22 -31.82 -23.92
N TYR A 636 -4.53 -32.82 -23.38
CA TYR A 636 -3.48 -32.63 -22.38
C TYR A 636 -2.08 -32.87 -22.90
N TYR A 637 -1.93 -33.75 -23.94
CA TYR A 637 -0.64 -34.13 -24.48
C TYR A 637 -0.64 -34.06 -26.00
N LYS A 638 0.47 -33.63 -26.55
CA LYS A 638 0.79 -33.82 -27.97
C LYS A 638 1.42 -35.20 -28.18
N PRO A 639 1.23 -35.85 -29.31
CA PRO A 639 1.80 -37.18 -29.59
C PRO A 639 3.31 -37.25 -29.37
N GLU A 640 4.06 -36.21 -29.73
CA GLU A 640 5.52 -36.15 -29.66
C GLU A 640 6.04 -36.20 -28.23
N GLU A 641 5.22 -35.80 -27.24
CA GLU A 641 5.55 -35.81 -25.82
C GLU A 641 5.49 -37.21 -25.20
N LEU A 642 4.76 -38.13 -25.87
CA LEU A 642 4.46 -39.48 -25.38
C LEU A 642 5.27 -40.56 -26.08
N ILE A 643 5.67 -40.34 -27.35
CA ILE A 643 6.48 -41.30 -28.12
C ILE A 643 7.83 -41.50 -27.41
N GLY A 644 8.24 -42.77 -27.30
CA GLY A 644 9.49 -43.17 -26.62
C GLY A 644 9.42 -43.19 -25.12
N LYS A 645 8.22 -42.97 -24.53
CA LYS A 645 8.01 -43.03 -23.07
C LYS A 645 7.45 -44.39 -22.63
N ASP A 646 7.77 -44.76 -21.39
CA ASP A 646 7.19 -45.91 -20.74
C ASP A 646 5.96 -45.49 -19.94
N VAL A 647 4.85 -46.18 -20.14
CA VAL A 647 3.56 -45.91 -19.51
C VAL A 647 3.01 -47.13 -18.78
N LEU A 648 2.23 -46.91 -17.73
CA LEU A 648 1.48 -47.99 -17.08
C LEU A 648 0.12 -48.14 -17.75
N PHE A 649 -0.26 -49.39 -18.03
CA PHE A 649 -1.57 -49.69 -18.61
C PHE A 649 -2.17 -51.01 -18.08
N ILE A 650 -3.49 -51.09 -18.10
CA ILE A 650 -4.19 -52.34 -17.79
C ILE A 650 -4.29 -53.13 -19.06
N ALA A 651 -3.69 -54.34 -19.09
CA ALA A 651 -3.49 -55.18 -20.27
C ALA A 651 -4.68 -56.09 -20.55
N ASN A 652 -5.43 -56.52 -19.54
CA ASN A 652 -6.47 -57.55 -19.65
C ASN A 652 -7.90 -57.01 -19.61
N LEU A 653 -8.08 -55.70 -19.94
CA LEU A 653 -9.43 -55.18 -20.18
C LEU A 653 -10.00 -55.74 -21.50
N ALA A 654 -11.29 -56.06 -21.48
CA ALA A 654 -11.98 -56.51 -22.71
C ALA A 654 -11.82 -55.47 -23.81
N PRO A 655 -11.45 -55.87 -25.05
CA PRO A 655 -11.29 -54.95 -26.16
C PRO A 655 -12.53 -54.10 -26.40
N ARG A 656 -12.35 -52.81 -26.63
CA ARG A 656 -13.44 -51.86 -26.85
C ARG A 656 -13.27 -51.13 -28.17
N LYS A 657 -14.30 -51.16 -29.01
CA LYS A 657 -14.28 -50.44 -30.28
C LYS A 657 -14.69 -48.98 -30.10
N MET A 658 -13.80 -48.07 -30.43
CA MET A 658 -14.00 -46.61 -30.36
C MET A 658 -13.60 -45.96 -31.68
N MET A 659 -14.49 -45.18 -32.31
CA MET A 659 -14.28 -44.54 -33.60
C MET A 659 -13.82 -45.51 -34.72
N GLY A 660 -14.28 -46.76 -34.64
CA GLY A 660 -13.95 -47.82 -35.63
C GLY A 660 -12.63 -48.55 -35.32
N ILE A 661 -11.86 -48.15 -34.33
CA ILE A 661 -10.59 -48.74 -33.92
C ILE A 661 -10.80 -49.54 -32.64
N GLU A 662 -10.20 -50.72 -32.53
CA GLU A 662 -10.27 -51.54 -31.33
C GLU A 662 -9.15 -51.15 -30.36
N SER A 663 -9.53 -50.76 -29.14
CA SER A 663 -8.62 -50.45 -28.06
C SER A 663 -8.47 -51.66 -27.13
N CYS A 664 -7.26 -52.13 -26.97
CA CYS A 664 -6.93 -53.36 -26.22
C CYS A 664 -6.21 -53.02 -24.90
N GLY A 665 -6.81 -52.19 -24.04
CA GLY A 665 -6.26 -51.82 -22.76
C GLY A 665 -6.59 -50.36 -22.37
N MET A 666 -6.08 -49.93 -21.22
CA MET A 666 -6.29 -48.58 -20.72
C MET A 666 -5.00 -48.03 -20.11
N ILE A 667 -4.50 -46.91 -20.62
CA ILE A 667 -3.37 -46.19 -20.02
C ILE A 667 -3.84 -45.56 -18.70
N LEU A 668 -3.03 -45.71 -17.65
CA LEU A 668 -3.29 -45.12 -16.36
C LEU A 668 -2.84 -43.65 -16.33
N SER A 669 -3.68 -42.81 -15.78
CA SER A 669 -3.39 -41.38 -15.61
C SER A 669 -4.07 -40.83 -14.37
N ALA A 670 -3.47 -39.83 -13.78
CA ALA A 670 -4.03 -39.09 -12.67
C ALA A 670 -4.54 -37.72 -13.15
N LEU A 671 -5.71 -37.32 -12.70
CA LEU A 671 -6.27 -35.98 -12.94
C LEU A 671 -6.01 -35.14 -11.69
N ASP A 672 -5.34 -34.01 -11.84
CA ASP A 672 -5.05 -33.09 -10.76
C ASP A 672 -6.21 -32.13 -10.50
N PHE A 673 -6.14 -31.39 -9.36
CA PHE A 673 -7.19 -30.45 -8.91
C PHE A 673 -7.40 -29.28 -9.89
N ASP A 674 -6.39 -28.86 -10.61
CA ASP A 674 -6.44 -27.78 -11.61
C ASP A 674 -7.00 -28.26 -12.98
N GLY A 675 -7.36 -29.55 -13.06
CA GLY A 675 -7.81 -30.21 -14.28
C GLY A 675 -6.68 -30.60 -15.21
N SER A 676 -5.41 -30.47 -14.81
CA SER A 676 -4.27 -31.05 -15.53
C SER A 676 -4.27 -32.58 -15.38
N LEU A 677 -3.69 -33.28 -16.35
CA LEU A 677 -3.65 -34.75 -16.36
C LEU A 677 -2.21 -35.20 -16.49
N ALA A 678 -1.78 -36.10 -15.62
CA ALA A 678 -0.48 -36.75 -15.66
C ALA A 678 -0.62 -38.23 -16.05
N VAL A 679 0.06 -38.64 -17.13
CA VAL A 679 0.18 -40.05 -17.47
C VAL A 679 1.17 -40.71 -16.52
N THR A 680 0.81 -41.86 -15.97
CA THR A 680 1.66 -42.55 -15.00
C THR A 680 2.85 -43.21 -15.72
N SER A 681 4.06 -42.99 -15.16
CA SER A 681 5.29 -43.61 -15.61
C SER A 681 6.13 -44.09 -14.44
N LEU A 682 7.18 -44.84 -14.69
CA LEU A 682 8.05 -45.36 -13.68
C LEU A 682 9.25 -44.44 -13.41
N LEU A 683 9.71 -44.39 -12.13
CA LEU A 683 10.90 -43.66 -11.74
C LEU A 683 12.22 -44.25 -12.29
N ARG A 684 12.20 -45.51 -12.72
CA ARG A 684 13.33 -46.19 -13.32
C ARG A 684 12.83 -46.97 -14.54
N GLY A 685 13.65 -47.04 -15.58
CA GLY A 685 13.33 -47.83 -16.75
C GLY A 685 13.30 -49.32 -16.41
N VAL A 686 12.27 -50.02 -16.88
CA VAL A 686 12.12 -51.48 -16.85
C VAL A 686 11.72 -51.95 -18.22
N LYS A 687 11.89 -53.23 -18.50
CA LYS A 687 11.55 -53.80 -19.83
C LYS A 687 10.03 -53.71 -20.09
N PRO A 688 9.62 -53.42 -21.31
CA PRO A 688 8.22 -53.56 -21.70
C PRO A 688 7.65 -54.93 -21.36
N GLY A 689 6.41 -54.98 -20.93
CA GLY A 689 5.75 -56.20 -20.46
C GLY A 689 5.98 -56.56 -19.00
N SER A 690 6.86 -55.83 -18.28
CA SER A 690 7.03 -56.04 -16.83
C SER A 690 5.69 -55.79 -16.10
N GLN A 691 5.34 -56.74 -15.23
CA GLN A 691 4.11 -56.69 -14.45
C GLN A 691 4.28 -55.77 -13.26
N VAL A 692 3.23 -55.01 -12.94
CA VAL A 692 3.12 -54.15 -11.78
C VAL A 692 2.31 -54.86 -10.73
N GLY A 693 2.92 -55.06 -9.53
CA GLY A 693 2.30 -55.76 -8.39
C GLY A 693 2.43 -55.01 -7.10
#